data_c5bf6cf37d9a1004c2119b8e1b089cd2
#
_entry.id   c5bf6cf37d9a1004c2119b8e1b089cd2
#
_cell.length_a   1.000
_cell.length_b   1.000
_cell.length_c   1.000
_cell.angle_alpha   90.00
_cell.angle_beta   90.00
_cell.angle_gamma   90.00
#
_symmetry.space_group_name_H-M   'P 1'
#
loop_
_entity.id
_entity.type
_entity.pdbx_description
1 polymer ?
#
loop_
_entity_poly.entity_id
_entity_poly.type
_entity_poly.pdbx_seq_one_letter_code
_entity_poly.pdbx_strand_id
1 'polypeptide(L)'
;MEKNQELRNAWDFVEHTGISIFLTGKAGTGKTTFLRTLKERSNKRNIIVAPTGVAAINAGGMTIHSFFQLPLSPFVPNTNIKNRFDYSKEKRKIMRTLDLLIIDEISMVRADVLDAIDSVLRRFREPDKPFGGVQLLMIGDLQQLTPVVTPEEEELLRQYYDTPYFFGSKALRSISYVTIELTHVYRQQDATFITLLNNIREGKVSADDLQRLNERYDPTFQPKEGSDYIRLTTHNRMAESYNEDQLRKLPAKAYTFGAETDGNFPEYNYPTDFNLTLKTGAQVMFIRNDNNGRYYNGRIGHITHVDNEKIYVLCPGEDEEFEVEVETWENTKYTLNEKTKQIEAEVQGTFRQYPLRLAWAITIHKSQGLTFEHAIIDAQASFASGQVYVALSRCKTLEGLVLASPIGNTAIINDNRVSEYISHQTEEAEKSISALPALKEEYHRQLLIELFNFNEIKTYETALFRVLTEFFFKFTKINALHKMALTDLESRIIQVSMKWENLIKKMTTEQLHEEDFKERIKKGALYFHSELTEIFSRMIELTKEVQTNNKIGAKRFDNAYTELKQTYLAKHDLLESIMEDGFSITTYLTAKQEAILNSISDGTERKRRKRKEDKDKPKEKKISTSEQTYNLFKTGKSVEEIAKERGLTQGTIQGHLVSYILNGDIKLEEVIDEKKINIIKRKIKAVGTESGMNPIKELCPSDITYNDIRLIMKTMVT
;
A
#
# COMPACT_ATOMS: atom_id res chain seq x y z
N MET A 1 20.25 -9.39 -15.43
CA MET A 1 20.38 -10.37 -14.35
C MET A 1 21.51 -11.36 -14.56
N GLU A 2 21.72 -11.89 -15.75
CA GLU A 2 22.66 -13.01 -15.97
C GLU A 2 24.13 -12.77 -15.58
N LYS A 3 24.57 -11.52 -15.47
CA LYS A 3 25.97 -11.17 -15.16
C LYS A 3 26.26 -10.84 -13.68
N ASN A 4 25.23 -10.75 -12.82
CA ASN A 4 25.41 -10.38 -11.40
C ASN A 4 24.97 -11.53 -10.49
N GLN A 5 25.92 -12.11 -9.75
CA GLN A 5 25.69 -13.27 -8.88
C GLN A 5 24.79 -12.91 -7.69
N GLU A 6 24.93 -11.72 -7.13
CA GLU A 6 24.14 -11.24 -5.99
C GLU A 6 22.65 -11.15 -6.37
N LEU A 7 22.34 -10.62 -7.56
CA LEU A 7 20.97 -10.57 -8.08
C LEU A 7 20.40 -11.98 -8.36
N ARG A 8 21.24 -12.92 -8.82
CA ARG A 8 20.82 -14.33 -8.98
C ARG A 8 20.49 -14.96 -7.63
N ASN A 9 21.34 -14.77 -6.64
CA ASN A 9 21.11 -15.27 -5.29
C ASN A 9 19.80 -14.69 -4.72
N ALA A 10 19.57 -13.37 -4.87
CA ALA A 10 18.34 -12.73 -4.43
C ALA A 10 17.10 -13.32 -5.11
N TRP A 11 17.18 -13.55 -6.42
CA TRP A 11 16.11 -14.22 -7.18
C TRP A 11 15.83 -15.63 -6.66
N ASP A 12 16.87 -16.40 -6.46
CA ASP A 12 16.76 -17.79 -5.98
C ASP A 12 16.16 -17.87 -4.59
N PHE A 13 16.55 -16.97 -3.69
CA PHE A 13 15.92 -16.89 -2.37
C PHE A 13 14.44 -16.51 -2.44
N VAL A 14 14.08 -15.57 -3.32
CA VAL A 14 12.67 -15.18 -3.50
C VAL A 14 11.84 -16.32 -4.04
N GLU A 15 12.26 -16.93 -5.18
CA GLU A 15 11.42 -17.89 -5.91
C GLU A 15 11.45 -19.30 -5.31
N HIS A 16 12.59 -19.71 -4.76
CA HIS A 16 12.81 -21.11 -4.38
C HIS A 16 12.96 -21.35 -2.88
N THR A 17 12.74 -20.33 -2.05
CA THR A 17 12.73 -20.47 -0.59
C THR A 17 11.58 -19.70 0.06
N GLY A 18 11.27 -20.01 1.33
CA GLY A 18 10.37 -19.22 2.17
C GLY A 18 11.10 -18.19 3.04
N ILE A 19 12.43 -18.08 2.91
CA ILE A 19 13.24 -17.19 3.75
C ILE A 19 13.06 -15.73 3.30
N SER A 20 12.79 -14.85 4.23
CA SER A 20 12.72 -13.41 3.99
C SER A 20 14.09 -12.82 3.62
N ILE A 21 14.10 -11.71 2.90
CA ILE A 21 15.33 -11.13 2.36
C ILE A 21 15.39 -9.65 2.67
N PHE A 22 16.55 -9.19 3.13
CA PHE A 22 16.93 -7.78 3.10
C PHE A 22 17.91 -7.56 1.95
N LEU A 23 17.42 -6.98 0.85
CA LEU A 23 18.21 -6.61 -0.31
C LEU A 23 18.72 -5.18 -0.14
N THR A 24 19.99 -5.04 0.15
CA THR A 24 20.63 -3.75 0.36
C THR A 24 21.69 -3.45 -0.71
N GLY A 25 22.27 -2.28 -0.65
CA GLY A 25 23.34 -1.86 -1.53
C GLY A 25 23.34 -0.37 -1.77
N LYS A 26 24.45 0.14 -2.27
CA LYS A 26 24.70 1.56 -2.51
C LYS A 26 23.69 2.18 -3.48
N ALA A 27 23.63 3.49 -3.55
CA ALA A 27 22.85 4.17 -4.59
C ALA A 27 23.33 3.74 -5.98
N GLY A 28 22.38 3.42 -6.88
CA GLY A 28 22.72 3.04 -8.26
C GLY A 28 23.17 1.59 -8.48
N THR A 29 22.96 0.67 -7.53
CA THR A 29 23.32 -0.75 -7.66
C THR A 29 22.26 -1.63 -8.33
N GLY A 30 21.16 -1.06 -8.84
CA GLY A 30 20.16 -1.80 -9.61
C GLY A 30 18.99 -2.37 -8.81
N LYS A 31 18.80 -2.00 -7.54
CA LYS A 31 17.67 -2.45 -6.68
C LYS A 31 16.31 -2.28 -7.36
N THR A 32 16.04 -1.11 -7.91
CA THR A 32 14.76 -0.80 -8.58
C THR A 32 14.56 -1.63 -9.86
N THR A 33 15.63 -1.91 -10.59
CA THR A 33 15.59 -2.78 -11.78
C THR A 33 15.25 -4.22 -11.39
N PHE A 34 15.84 -4.71 -10.31
CA PHE A 34 15.51 -6.02 -9.74
C PHE A 34 14.03 -6.11 -9.35
N LEU A 35 13.53 -5.11 -8.64
CA LEU A 35 12.12 -5.03 -8.23
C LEU A 35 11.17 -5.10 -9.44
N ARG A 36 11.45 -4.35 -10.52
CA ARG A 36 10.64 -4.40 -11.76
C ARG A 36 10.65 -5.79 -12.39
N THR A 37 11.83 -6.39 -12.51
CA THR A 37 11.94 -7.75 -13.08
C THR A 37 11.17 -8.77 -12.24
N LEU A 38 11.21 -8.63 -10.92
CA LEU A 38 10.53 -9.53 -10.00
C LEU A 38 9.00 -9.38 -10.13
N LYS A 39 8.51 -8.14 -10.24
CA LYS A 39 7.09 -7.86 -10.48
C LYS A 39 6.55 -8.54 -11.74
N GLU A 40 7.36 -8.59 -12.80
CA GLU A 40 6.97 -9.12 -14.11
C GLU A 40 7.09 -10.64 -14.22
N ARG A 41 8.03 -11.25 -13.48
CA ARG A 41 8.45 -12.64 -13.74
C ARG A 41 8.31 -13.59 -12.56
N SER A 42 8.00 -13.10 -11.37
CA SER A 42 7.84 -13.95 -10.19
C SER A 42 6.58 -14.81 -10.29
N ASN A 43 6.70 -16.09 -9.93
CA ASN A 43 5.56 -16.99 -9.79
C ASN A 43 4.81 -16.78 -8.47
N LYS A 44 5.43 -16.09 -7.49
CA LYS A 44 4.80 -15.76 -6.22
C LYS A 44 3.85 -14.59 -6.37
N ARG A 45 2.69 -14.71 -5.79
CA ARG A 45 1.72 -13.62 -5.71
C ARG A 45 2.28 -12.52 -4.82
N ASN A 46 2.65 -11.41 -5.41
CA ASN A 46 3.37 -10.35 -4.73
C ASN A 46 2.59 -9.03 -4.70
N ILE A 47 2.90 -8.23 -3.69
CA ILE A 47 2.45 -6.84 -3.54
C ILE A 47 3.66 -5.99 -3.21
N ILE A 48 3.74 -4.81 -3.82
CA ILE A 48 4.77 -3.82 -3.58
C ILE A 48 4.20 -2.69 -2.74
N VAL A 49 4.87 -2.38 -1.64
CA VAL A 49 4.54 -1.23 -0.79
C VAL A 49 5.78 -0.40 -0.50
N ALA A 50 5.58 0.88 -0.19
CA ALA A 50 6.66 1.79 0.20
C ALA A 50 6.19 2.78 1.28
N PRO A 51 7.09 3.39 2.05
CA PRO A 51 6.73 4.32 3.13
C PRO A 51 6.14 5.65 2.63
N THR A 52 6.55 6.12 1.44
CA THR A 52 6.13 7.41 0.87
C THR A 52 5.38 7.24 -0.45
N GLY A 53 4.54 8.24 -0.80
CA GLY A 53 3.81 8.23 -2.08
C GLY A 53 4.75 8.22 -3.29
N VAL A 54 5.83 9.00 -3.25
CA VAL A 54 6.82 9.06 -4.33
C VAL A 54 7.52 7.73 -4.53
N ALA A 55 7.98 7.09 -3.44
CA ALA A 55 8.60 5.77 -3.52
C ALA A 55 7.62 4.72 -4.03
N ALA A 56 6.37 4.75 -3.57
CA ALA A 56 5.32 3.84 -4.03
C ALA A 56 5.04 3.95 -5.53
N ILE A 57 4.93 5.18 -6.06
CA ILE A 57 4.75 5.42 -7.50
C ILE A 57 5.95 4.91 -8.29
N ASN A 58 7.17 5.21 -7.85
CA ASN A 58 8.41 4.77 -8.53
C ASN A 58 8.55 3.24 -8.56
N ALA A 59 8.14 2.57 -7.48
CA ALA A 59 8.11 1.11 -7.36
C ALA A 59 6.94 0.46 -8.12
N GLY A 60 5.96 1.24 -8.56
CA GLY A 60 4.72 0.75 -9.15
C GLY A 60 3.85 -0.01 -8.15
N GLY A 61 3.81 0.46 -6.90
CA GLY A 61 3.09 -0.11 -5.77
C GLY A 61 2.19 0.91 -5.06
N MET A 62 1.91 0.66 -3.79
CA MET A 62 1.09 1.51 -2.93
C MET A 62 1.86 1.93 -1.67
N THR A 63 1.38 2.97 -0.95
CA THR A 63 1.94 3.25 0.36
C THR A 63 1.53 2.20 1.38
N ILE A 64 2.42 1.91 2.34
CA ILE A 64 2.16 0.96 3.45
C ILE A 64 0.86 1.32 4.16
N HIS A 65 0.68 2.58 4.54
CA HIS A 65 -0.51 3.05 5.26
C HIS A 65 -1.80 2.86 4.44
N SER A 66 -1.77 3.10 3.14
CA SER A 66 -2.93 2.89 2.26
C SER A 66 -3.26 1.42 2.08
N PHE A 67 -2.25 0.58 1.83
CA PHE A 67 -2.48 -0.84 1.59
C PHE A 67 -2.97 -1.54 2.85
N PHE A 68 -2.31 -1.36 3.98
CA PHE A 68 -2.66 -2.01 5.25
C PHE A 68 -3.71 -1.23 6.06
N GLN A 69 -4.17 -0.06 5.57
CA GLN A 69 -5.09 0.84 6.27
C GLN A 69 -4.62 1.17 7.69
N LEU A 70 -3.32 1.47 7.84
CA LEU A 70 -2.74 1.83 9.12
C LEU A 70 -3.02 3.30 9.44
N PRO A 71 -3.24 3.64 10.72
CA PRO A 71 -3.28 5.04 11.16
C PRO A 71 -1.88 5.65 11.02
N LEU A 72 -1.81 6.98 10.91
CA LEU A 72 -0.53 7.71 10.91
C LEU A 72 0.10 7.79 12.31
N SER A 73 -0.68 7.54 13.36
CA SER A 73 -0.17 7.50 14.75
C SER A 73 0.68 6.26 14.99
N PRO A 74 1.67 6.33 15.92
CA PRO A 74 2.49 5.18 16.28
C PRO A 74 1.67 3.95 16.68
N PHE A 75 2.16 2.79 16.28
CA PHE A 75 1.60 1.52 16.69
C PHE A 75 2.21 1.06 18.01
N VAL A 76 1.38 0.95 19.03
CA VAL A 76 1.79 0.45 20.34
C VAL A 76 1.28 -0.98 20.50
N PRO A 77 2.13 -1.94 20.92
CA PRO A 77 1.72 -3.31 21.20
C PRO A 77 0.50 -3.36 22.14
N ASN A 78 -0.42 -4.28 21.91
CA ASN A 78 -1.70 -4.42 22.62
C ASN A 78 -2.76 -3.34 22.31
N THR A 79 -2.52 -2.41 21.41
CA THR A 79 -3.58 -1.55 20.88
C THR A 79 -4.53 -2.39 20.03
N ASN A 80 -5.82 -2.37 20.38
CA ASN A 80 -6.86 -3.05 19.60
C ASN A 80 -7.06 -2.34 18.25
N ILE A 81 -6.28 -2.71 17.22
CA ILE A 81 -6.57 -2.32 15.82
C ILE A 81 -7.91 -2.92 15.36
N LYS A 82 -8.44 -3.90 16.12
CA LYS A 82 -9.60 -4.72 15.74
C LYS A 82 -10.87 -3.95 15.38
N ASN A 83 -11.05 -2.73 15.83
CA ASN A 83 -12.34 -2.02 15.72
C ASN A 83 -12.35 -0.83 14.75
N ARG A 84 -11.24 -0.47 14.09
CA ARG A 84 -11.19 0.76 13.29
C ARG A 84 -11.34 0.58 11.77
N PHE A 85 -11.07 -0.60 11.20
CA PHE A 85 -11.04 -0.75 9.75
C PHE A 85 -11.81 -1.99 9.27
N ASP A 86 -12.82 -1.73 8.45
CA ASP A 86 -13.56 -2.77 7.74
C ASP A 86 -12.89 -2.98 6.37
N TYR A 87 -12.06 -4.01 6.29
CA TYR A 87 -11.38 -4.37 5.03
C TYR A 87 -12.40 -4.89 4.00
N SER A 88 -12.34 -4.39 2.79
CA SER A 88 -13.18 -4.90 1.69
C SER A 88 -12.95 -6.40 1.47
N LYS A 89 -13.95 -7.07 0.88
CA LYS A 89 -13.84 -8.51 0.59
C LYS A 89 -12.64 -8.80 -0.34
N GLU A 90 -12.43 -7.97 -1.35
CA GLU A 90 -11.31 -8.07 -2.28
C GLU A 90 -9.98 -7.99 -1.54
N LYS A 91 -9.84 -7.02 -0.64
CA LYS A 91 -8.60 -6.82 0.12
C LYS A 91 -8.29 -8.00 1.05
N ARG A 92 -9.32 -8.59 1.67
CA ARG A 92 -9.16 -9.82 2.46
C ARG A 92 -8.70 -10.99 1.59
N LYS A 93 -9.25 -11.13 0.37
CA LYS A 93 -8.82 -12.15 -0.61
C LYS A 93 -7.34 -11.98 -0.96
N ILE A 94 -6.94 -10.76 -1.28
CA ILE A 94 -5.53 -10.45 -1.60
C ILE A 94 -4.62 -10.84 -0.43
N MET A 95 -4.94 -10.42 0.80
CA MET A 95 -4.12 -10.73 1.97
C MET A 95 -4.04 -12.24 2.24
N ARG A 96 -5.14 -12.99 2.04
CA ARG A 96 -5.17 -14.45 2.23
C ARG A 96 -4.31 -15.22 1.21
N THR A 97 -4.14 -14.67 0.01
CA THR A 97 -3.40 -15.32 -1.09
C THR A 97 -2.02 -14.74 -1.33
N LEU A 98 -1.57 -13.77 -0.53
CA LEU A 98 -0.28 -13.11 -0.68
C LEU A 98 0.86 -14.06 -0.29
N ASP A 99 1.80 -14.33 -1.18
CA ASP A 99 2.99 -15.15 -0.91
C ASP A 99 4.20 -14.31 -0.57
N LEU A 100 4.33 -13.13 -1.20
CA LEU A 100 5.48 -12.25 -1.10
C LEU A 100 5.05 -10.81 -0.88
N LEU A 101 5.51 -10.20 0.21
CA LEU A 101 5.37 -8.76 0.45
C LEU A 101 6.70 -8.08 0.16
N ILE A 102 6.71 -7.19 -0.83
CA ILE A 102 7.87 -6.38 -1.20
C ILE A 102 7.73 -5.01 -0.55
N ILE A 103 8.70 -4.63 0.26
CA ILE A 103 8.75 -3.33 0.95
C ILE A 103 9.95 -2.56 0.39
N ASP A 104 9.69 -1.61 -0.49
CA ASP A 104 10.73 -0.73 -1.01
C ASP A 104 11.02 0.41 -0.04
N GLU A 105 12.26 0.94 -0.07
CA GLU A 105 12.77 1.96 0.86
C GLU A 105 12.55 1.59 2.34
N ILE A 106 12.86 0.34 2.69
CA ILE A 106 12.67 -0.19 4.06
C ILE A 106 13.43 0.62 5.12
N SER A 107 14.53 1.28 4.76
CA SER A 107 15.32 2.14 5.66
C SER A 107 14.50 3.26 6.29
N MET A 108 13.42 3.71 5.63
CA MET A 108 12.50 4.74 6.12
C MET A 108 11.31 4.16 6.90
N VAL A 109 11.20 2.85 7.03
CA VAL A 109 10.08 2.19 7.73
C VAL A 109 10.41 2.02 9.20
N ARG A 110 9.52 2.52 10.07
CA ARG A 110 9.67 2.36 11.51
C ARG A 110 9.39 0.94 11.98
N ALA A 111 10.02 0.54 13.08
CA ALA A 111 9.83 -0.78 13.72
C ALA A 111 8.36 -1.06 14.05
N ASP A 112 7.66 -0.07 14.60
CA ASP A 112 6.25 -0.17 14.96
C ASP A 112 5.33 -0.34 13.75
N VAL A 113 5.64 0.31 12.62
CA VAL A 113 4.90 0.14 11.37
C VAL A 113 5.05 -1.29 10.83
N LEU A 114 6.24 -1.87 10.95
CA LEU A 114 6.47 -3.25 10.52
C LEU A 114 5.72 -4.25 11.42
N ASP A 115 5.66 -4.02 12.73
CA ASP A 115 4.85 -4.82 13.65
C ASP A 115 3.34 -4.62 13.42
N ALA A 116 2.91 -3.43 12.99
CA ALA A 116 1.53 -3.21 12.56
C ALA A 116 1.17 -4.03 11.32
N ILE A 117 2.08 -4.12 10.33
CA ILE A 117 1.94 -5.00 9.15
C ILE A 117 1.79 -6.46 9.59
N ASP A 118 2.66 -6.93 10.51
CA ASP A 118 2.57 -8.28 11.09
C ASP A 118 1.18 -8.54 11.69
N SER A 119 0.71 -7.64 12.55
CA SER A 119 -0.60 -7.74 13.21
C SER A 119 -1.75 -7.86 12.19
N VAL A 120 -1.70 -7.10 11.09
CA VAL A 120 -2.72 -7.18 10.03
C VAL A 120 -2.62 -8.51 9.27
N LEU A 121 -1.43 -8.96 8.89
CA LEU A 121 -1.26 -10.20 8.13
C LEU A 121 -1.66 -11.42 8.96
N ARG A 122 -1.27 -11.51 10.24
CA ARG A 122 -1.71 -12.59 11.16
C ARG A 122 -3.23 -12.66 11.29
N ARG A 123 -3.93 -11.54 11.24
CA ARG A 123 -5.40 -11.50 11.31
C ARG A 123 -6.07 -12.21 10.13
N PHE A 124 -5.47 -12.16 8.95
CA PHE A 124 -6.09 -12.68 7.71
C PHE A 124 -5.49 -14.01 7.24
N ARG A 125 -4.36 -14.43 7.80
CA ARG A 125 -3.64 -15.65 7.42
C ARG A 125 -3.41 -16.55 8.65
N GLU A 126 -2.17 -16.95 8.90
CA GLU A 126 -1.80 -17.84 10.01
C GLU A 126 -1.47 -17.00 11.26
N PRO A 127 -2.36 -17.00 12.29
CA PRO A 127 -2.18 -16.16 13.48
C PRO A 127 -0.90 -16.47 14.27
N ASP A 128 -0.45 -17.71 14.24
CA ASP A 128 0.70 -18.19 15.01
C ASP A 128 2.04 -17.94 14.30
N LYS A 129 2.01 -17.63 13.00
CA LYS A 129 3.21 -17.34 12.23
C LYS A 129 3.46 -15.83 12.10
N PRO A 130 4.70 -15.36 12.32
CA PRO A 130 5.07 -13.98 12.01
C PRO A 130 4.71 -13.62 10.57
N PHE A 131 4.20 -12.40 10.37
CA PHE A 131 3.67 -11.89 9.11
C PHE A 131 2.62 -12.81 8.44
N GLY A 132 1.93 -13.63 9.25
CA GLY A 132 0.97 -14.60 8.74
C GLY A 132 1.58 -15.64 7.79
N GLY A 133 2.89 -15.91 7.88
CA GLY A 133 3.64 -16.81 7.01
C GLY A 133 3.96 -16.23 5.62
N VAL A 134 3.81 -14.91 5.40
CA VAL A 134 4.20 -14.22 4.15
C VAL A 134 5.71 -14.02 4.13
N GLN A 135 6.34 -14.34 3.01
CA GLN A 135 7.75 -14.02 2.79
C GLN A 135 7.92 -12.51 2.58
N LEU A 136 8.93 -11.91 3.20
CA LEU A 136 9.26 -10.49 3.02
C LEU A 136 10.46 -10.32 2.09
N LEU A 137 10.35 -9.38 1.15
CA LEU A 137 11.49 -8.81 0.44
C LEU A 137 11.59 -7.34 0.83
N MET A 138 12.54 -7.03 1.69
CA MET A 138 12.83 -5.68 2.18
C MET A 138 13.95 -5.09 1.34
N ILE A 139 13.69 -3.98 0.65
CA ILE A 139 14.65 -3.33 -0.25
C ILE A 139 14.99 -1.96 0.31
N GLY A 140 16.29 -1.63 0.46
CA GLY A 140 16.71 -0.31 0.94
C GLY A 140 18.19 -0.22 1.22
N ASP A 141 18.61 0.95 1.68
CA ASP A 141 19.97 1.23 2.14
C ASP A 141 19.91 1.98 3.46
N LEU A 142 20.29 1.32 4.55
CA LEU A 142 20.24 1.87 5.92
C LEU A 142 21.14 3.10 6.14
N GLN A 143 22.10 3.32 5.25
CA GLN A 143 22.98 4.47 5.30
C GLN A 143 22.46 5.66 4.46
N GLN A 144 21.26 5.51 3.87
CA GLN A 144 20.49 6.60 3.25
C GLN A 144 19.55 7.23 4.29
N LEU A 145 18.31 7.53 3.88
CA LEU A 145 17.37 8.21 4.77
C LEU A 145 16.82 7.27 5.85
N THR A 146 16.73 7.82 7.04
CA THR A 146 16.22 7.14 8.24
C THR A 146 14.71 7.33 8.40
N PRO A 147 14.03 6.53 9.24
CA PRO A 147 12.65 6.78 9.60
C PRO A 147 12.47 8.16 10.21
N VAL A 148 11.40 8.85 9.85
CA VAL A 148 11.03 10.12 10.48
C VAL A 148 10.25 9.83 11.75
N VAL A 149 10.75 10.35 12.89
CA VAL A 149 10.14 10.19 14.22
C VAL A 149 10.12 11.56 14.88
N THR A 150 8.96 12.03 15.33
CA THR A 150 8.90 13.27 16.14
C THR A 150 9.39 13.00 17.56
N PRO A 151 9.84 14.04 18.32
CA PRO A 151 10.28 13.84 19.69
C PRO A 151 9.25 13.15 20.58
N GLU A 152 7.97 13.49 20.42
CA GLU A 152 6.86 12.89 21.17
C GLU A 152 6.64 11.42 20.81
N GLU A 153 6.76 11.09 19.52
CA GLU A 153 6.68 9.69 19.06
C GLU A 153 7.88 8.88 19.55
N GLU A 154 9.07 9.47 19.55
CA GLU A 154 10.28 8.82 20.01
C GLU A 154 10.21 8.46 21.51
N GLU A 155 9.72 9.37 22.35
CA GLU A 155 9.52 9.12 23.77
C GLU A 155 8.53 7.95 24.01
N LEU A 156 7.45 7.92 23.26
CA LEU A 156 6.48 6.83 23.30
C LEU A 156 7.09 5.49 22.85
N LEU A 157 7.75 5.48 21.69
CA LEU A 157 8.26 4.27 21.07
C LEU A 157 9.43 3.64 21.81
N ARG A 158 10.27 4.42 22.48
CA ARG A 158 11.38 3.93 23.33
C ARG A 158 10.92 2.98 24.43
N GLN A 159 9.66 3.05 24.87
CA GLN A 159 9.11 2.13 25.87
C GLN A 159 8.92 0.71 25.30
N TYR A 160 8.85 0.56 23.99
CA TYR A 160 8.50 -0.70 23.31
C TYR A 160 9.59 -1.20 22.37
N TYR A 161 10.43 -0.32 21.84
CA TYR A 161 11.43 -0.61 20.81
C TYR A 161 12.79 0.00 21.17
N ASP A 162 13.85 -0.78 21.04
CA ASP A 162 15.23 -0.34 21.30
C ASP A 162 15.72 0.65 20.23
N THR A 163 15.12 0.61 19.04
CA THR A 163 15.47 1.45 17.91
C THR A 163 14.24 1.71 17.02
N PRO A 164 14.14 2.90 16.41
CA PRO A 164 13.06 3.20 15.48
C PRO A 164 13.19 2.49 14.13
N TYR A 165 14.37 1.98 13.78
CA TYR A 165 14.59 1.31 12.50
C TYR A 165 13.81 0.00 12.38
N PHE A 166 13.54 -0.43 11.15
CA PHE A 166 12.77 -1.64 10.85
C PHE A 166 13.30 -2.91 11.56
N PHE A 167 14.61 -3.02 11.72
CA PHE A 167 15.25 -4.16 12.43
C PHE A 167 14.98 -4.17 13.95
N GLY A 168 14.39 -3.11 14.50
CA GLY A 168 13.84 -3.07 15.86
C GLY A 168 12.48 -3.77 15.98
N SER A 169 11.81 -4.13 14.88
CA SER A 169 10.52 -4.83 14.90
C SER A 169 10.61 -6.17 15.63
N LYS A 170 9.66 -6.39 16.53
CA LYS A 170 9.57 -7.64 17.31
C LYS A 170 9.20 -8.83 16.42
N ALA A 171 8.32 -8.59 15.45
CA ALA A 171 7.91 -9.61 14.50
C ALA A 171 9.09 -10.01 13.58
N LEU A 172 9.88 -9.04 13.09
CA LEU A 172 11.03 -9.33 12.24
C LEU A 172 12.11 -10.09 13.00
N ARG A 173 12.37 -9.74 14.28
CA ARG A 173 13.33 -10.48 15.13
C ARG A 173 12.93 -11.92 15.43
N SER A 174 11.67 -12.28 15.17
CA SER A 174 11.17 -13.65 15.38
C SER A 174 11.27 -14.54 14.15
N ILE A 175 11.77 -14.02 13.02
CA ILE A 175 11.99 -14.78 11.78
C ILE A 175 13.46 -14.73 11.36
N SER A 176 13.89 -15.76 10.64
CA SER A 176 15.17 -15.74 9.94
C SER A 176 15.01 -15.02 8.61
N TYR A 177 15.98 -14.19 8.25
CA TYR A 177 16.08 -13.56 6.94
C TYR A 177 17.54 -13.47 6.52
N VAL A 178 17.76 -13.40 5.20
CA VAL A 178 19.10 -13.25 4.63
C VAL A 178 19.31 -11.82 4.15
N THR A 179 20.49 -11.28 4.39
CA THR A 179 20.91 -10.01 3.81
C THR A 179 21.74 -10.26 2.56
N ILE A 180 21.39 -9.60 1.46
CA ILE A 180 22.15 -9.63 0.21
C ILE A 180 22.51 -8.19 -0.14
N GLU A 181 23.81 -7.89 -0.17
CA GLU A 181 24.31 -6.57 -0.55
C GLU A 181 24.71 -6.57 -2.03
N LEU A 182 24.12 -5.64 -2.81
CA LEU A 182 24.52 -5.38 -4.18
C LEU A 182 25.73 -4.45 -4.18
N THR A 183 26.86 -4.94 -4.66
CA THR A 183 28.14 -4.21 -4.58
C THR A 183 28.43 -3.42 -5.86
N HIS A 184 27.96 -3.86 -7.02
CA HIS A 184 28.25 -3.21 -8.30
C HIS A 184 27.43 -1.94 -8.51
N VAL A 185 28.11 -0.80 -8.64
CA VAL A 185 27.49 0.52 -8.88
C VAL A 185 27.43 0.80 -10.38
N TYR A 186 26.26 1.11 -10.89
CA TYR A 186 26.00 1.44 -12.30
C TYR A 186 25.86 2.94 -12.55
N ARG A 187 25.64 3.76 -11.53
CA ARG A 187 25.30 5.19 -11.65
C ARG A 187 26.53 6.07 -11.83
N GLN A 188 27.54 5.90 -10.98
CA GLN A 188 28.77 6.68 -11.00
C GLN A 188 29.88 5.89 -11.70
N GLN A 189 30.75 6.58 -12.43
CA GLN A 189 31.90 6.00 -13.13
C GLN A 189 33.24 6.52 -12.61
N ASP A 190 33.26 7.63 -11.89
CA ASP A 190 34.47 8.20 -11.28
C ASP A 190 34.84 7.43 -10.00
N ALA A 191 35.96 6.69 -10.07
CA ALA A 191 36.44 5.87 -8.97
C ALA A 191 36.79 6.69 -7.71
N THR A 192 37.30 7.91 -7.87
CA THR A 192 37.63 8.83 -6.77
C THR A 192 36.37 9.28 -6.04
N PHE A 193 35.38 9.71 -6.80
CA PHE A 193 34.09 10.13 -6.24
C PHE A 193 33.36 8.96 -5.57
N ILE A 194 33.38 7.77 -6.17
CA ILE A 194 32.81 6.55 -5.56
C ILE A 194 33.49 6.25 -4.23
N THR A 195 34.82 6.37 -4.15
CA THR A 195 35.55 6.15 -2.90
C THR A 195 35.16 7.17 -1.83
N LEU A 196 35.11 8.45 -2.18
CA LEU A 196 34.67 9.52 -1.29
C LEU A 196 33.25 9.28 -0.76
N LEU A 197 32.30 8.94 -1.64
CA LEU A 197 30.93 8.61 -1.24
C LEU A 197 30.88 7.38 -0.31
N ASN A 198 31.72 6.38 -0.53
CA ASN A 198 31.81 5.21 0.34
C ASN A 198 32.33 5.59 1.74
N ASN A 199 33.37 6.42 1.83
CA ASN A 199 33.91 6.87 3.10
C ASN A 199 32.88 7.67 3.90
N ILE A 200 32.10 8.53 3.22
CA ILE A 200 31.01 9.29 3.84
C ILE A 200 29.90 8.35 4.31
N ARG A 201 29.50 7.38 3.47
CA ARG A 201 28.47 6.40 3.78
C ARG A 201 28.85 5.57 5.02
N GLU A 202 30.11 5.17 5.13
CA GLU A 202 30.61 4.31 6.22
C GLU A 202 31.07 5.11 7.47
N GLY A 203 31.03 6.44 7.42
CA GLY A 203 31.52 7.28 8.50
C GLY A 203 33.03 7.24 8.70
N LYS A 204 33.77 6.81 7.70
CA LYS A 204 35.25 6.69 7.71
C LYS A 204 35.91 7.85 6.98
N VAL A 205 35.33 9.04 7.10
CA VAL A 205 35.80 10.23 6.37
C VAL A 205 37.08 10.74 6.95
N SER A 206 38.12 10.85 6.13
CA SER A 206 39.39 11.44 6.49
C SER A 206 39.37 12.96 6.35
N ALA A 207 40.40 13.66 6.94
CA ALA A 207 40.58 15.09 6.74
C ALA A 207 40.83 15.43 5.24
N ASP A 208 41.51 14.55 4.51
CA ASP A 208 41.77 14.68 3.06
C ASP A 208 40.46 14.58 2.25
N ASP A 209 39.59 13.65 2.62
CA ASP A 209 38.25 13.50 1.98
C ASP A 209 37.41 14.79 2.17
N LEU A 210 37.39 15.35 3.38
CA LEU A 210 36.68 16.61 3.64
C LEU A 210 37.33 17.80 2.92
N GLN A 211 38.64 17.85 2.83
CA GLN A 211 39.34 18.89 2.10
C GLN A 211 38.96 18.85 0.63
N ARG A 212 39.03 17.67 -0.03
CA ARG A 212 38.65 17.47 -1.43
C ARG A 212 37.19 17.82 -1.69
N LEU A 213 36.29 17.42 -0.78
CA LEU A 213 34.89 17.75 -0.89
C LEU A 213 34.67 19.27 -0.78
N ASN A 214 35.34 19.92 0.18
CA ASN A 214 35.21 21.35 0.40
C ASN A 214 35.97 22.21 -0.63
N GLU A 215 36.81 21.66 -1.49
CA GLU A 215 37.29 22.34 -2.72
C GLU A 215 36.15 22.72 -3.66
N ARG A 216 34.97 22.05 -3.52
CA ARG A 216 33.75 22.38 -4.27
C ARG A 216 32.90 23.46 -3.59
N TYR A 217 33.35 24.04 -2.44
CA TYR A 217 32.63 25.10 -1.75
C TYR A 217 32.76 26.44 -2.47
N ASP A 218 31.61 26.93 -2.93
CA ASP A 218 31.47 28.29 -3.49
C ASP A 218 30.11 28.87 -3.07
N PRO A 219 30.07 29.68 -2.00
CA PRO A 219 28.84 30.31 -1.51
C PRO A 219 28.28 31.36 -2.48
N THR A 220 29.12 31.85 -3.38
CA THR A 220 28.74 32.91 -4.35
C THR A 220 28.35 32.35 -5.69
N PHE A 221 28.41 31.04 -5.87
CA PHE A 221 28.11 30.39 -7.13
C PHE A 221 26.71 30.73 -7.61
N GLN A 222 26.64 31.27 -8.81
CA GLN A 222 25.41 31.55 -9.54
C GLN A 222 25.41 30.69 -10.81
N PRO A 223 24.46 29.78 -10.98
CA PRO A 223 24.34 29.03 -12.22
C PRO A 223 24.15 29.98 -13.42
N LYS A 224 24.79 29.68 -14.54
CA LYS A 224 24.54 30.40 -15.78
C LYS A 224 23.08 30.15 -16.20
N GLU A 225 22.49 31.16 -16.82
CA GLU A 225 21.15 31.03 -17.40
C GLU A 225 21.11 29.87 -18.38
N GLY A 226 20.09 29.01 -18.29
CA GLY A 226 19.98 27.80 -19.10
C GLY A 226 20.81 26.61 -18.66
N SER A 227 21.55 26.68 -17.53
CA SER A 227 22.24 25.52 -16.94
C SER A 227 21.26 24.62 -16.20
N ASP A 228 21.65 23.36 -15.99
CA ASP A 228 20.85 22.32 -15.33
C ASP A 228 21.17 22.14 -13.82
N TYR A 229 21.78 23.16 -13.18
CA TYR A 229 22.04 23.09 -11.76
C TYR A 229 20.75 23.07 -10.94
N ILE A 230 20.63 22.10 -10.07
CA ILE A 230 19.54 22.00 -9.11
C ILE A 230 20.07 22.14 -7.67
N ARG A 231 19.39 22.95 -6.85
CA ARG A 231 19.73 23.10 -5.43
C ARG A 231 19.04 22.04 -4.59
N LEU A 232 19.80 21.26 -3.83
CA LEU A 232 19.31 20.29 -2.88
C LEU A 232 19.32 20.87 -1.47
N THR A 233 18.14 20.93 -0.83
CA THR A 233 17.95 21.51 0.51
C THR A 233 17.42 20.49 1.50
N THR A 234 17.54 20.74 2.78
CA THR A 234 17.07 19.85 3.84
C THR A 234 15.56 19.97 4.10
N HIS A 235 14.93 21.11 3.85
CA HIS A 235 13.55 21.40 4.22
C HIS A 235 12.69 21.83 3.02
N ASN A 236 11.42 21.39 2.95
CA ASN A 236 10.49 21.75 1.88
C ASN A 236 10.31 23.28 1.75
N ARG A 237 10.13 23.97 2.88
CA ARG A 237 9.95 25.41 2.91
C ARG A 237 11.11 26.18 2.25
N MET A 238 12.34 25.70 2.42
CA MET A 238 13.53 26.31 1.77
C MET A 238 13.46 26.14 0.25
N ALA A 239 13.13 24.93 -0.21
CA ALA A 239 13.00 24.65 -1.64
C ALA A 239 11.87 25.47 -2.29
N GLU A 240 10.69 25.50 -1.66
CA GLU A 240 9.52 26.23 -2.13
C GLU A 240 9.81 27.75 -2.20
N SER A 241 10.32 28.32 -1.10
CA SER A 241 10.68 29.75 -1.08
C SER A 241 11.71 30.10 -2.16
N TYR A 242 12.72 29.24 -2.37
CA TYR A 242 13.74 29.48 -3.41
C TYR A 242 13.13 29.42 -4.82
N ASN A 243 12.28 28.43 -5.10
CA ASN A 243 11.61 28.29 -6.39
C ASN A 243 10.69 29.48 -6.68
N GLU A 244 9.89 29.92 -5.71
CA GLU A 244 9.03 31.08 -5.83
C GLU A 244 9.81 32.38 -6.08
N ASP A 245 10.93 32.55 -5.37
CA ASP A 245 11.80 33.72 -5.54
C ASP A 245 12.41 33.75 -6.94
N GLN A 246 12.87 32.61 -7.47
CA GLN A 246 13.39 32.53 -8.82
C GLN A 246 12.28 32.78 -9.87
N LEU A 247 11.11 32.18 -9.68
CA LEU A 247 9.97 32.42 -10.58
C LEU A 247 9.55 33.87 -10.58
N ARG A 248 9.56 34.55 -9.43
CA ARG A 248 9.24 36.00 -9.33
C ARG A 248 10.23 36.88 -10.10
N LYS A 249 11.51 36.56 -10.11
CA LYS A 249 12.57 37.30 -10.79
C LYS A 249 12.41 37.28 -12.32
N LEU A 250 11.76 36.24 -12.87
CA LEU A 250 11.52 36.17 -14.32
C LEU A 250 10.51 37.23 -14.75
N PRO A 251 10.87 38.09 -15.77
CA PRO A 251 10.01 39.19 -16.22
C PRO A 251 8.80 38.69 -17.03
N ALA A 252 8.82 37.46 -17.50
CA ALA A 252 7.79 36.88 -18.34
C ALA A 252 6.43 36.74 -17.60
N LYS A 253 5.35 36.76 -18.39
CA LYS A 253 3.99 36.55 -17.89
C LYS A 253 3.87 35.14 -17.28
N ALA A 254 3.17 35.02 -16.15
CA ALA A 254 2.85 33.76 -15.53
C ALA A 254 1.61 33.11 -16.15
N TYR A 255 1.67 31.80 -16.35
CA TYR A 255 0.56 30.97 -16.78
C TYR A 255 0.34 29.88 -15.74
N THR A 256 -0.92 29.62 -15.38
CA THR A 256 -1.26 28.61 -14.37
C THR A 256 -2.12 27.53 -15.01
N PHE A 257 -1.67 26.30 -14.89
CA PHE A 257 -2.33 25.11 -15.40
C PHE A 257 -2.95 24.36 -14.25
N GLY A 258 -4.28 24.28 -14.22
CA GLY A 258 -5.02 23.48 -13.24
C GLY A 258 -4.98 22.00 -13.63
N ALA A 259 -4.72 21.15 -12.67
CA ALA A 259 -4.84 19.70 -12.87
C ALA A 259 -6.30 19.29 -13.01
N GLU A 260 -6.55 18.23 -13.76
CA GLU A 260 -7.84 17.55 -13.82
C GLU A 260 -7.79 16.27 -12.98
N THR A 261 -8.78 16.05 -12.14
CA THR A 261 -8.92 14.81 -11.36
C THR A 261 -10.23 14.13 -11.70
N ASP A 262 -10.19 12.80 -11.88
CA ASP A 262 -11.39 11.98 -12.04
C ASP A 262 -11.34 10.82 -11.03
N GLY A 263 -12.49 10.43 -10.50
CA GLY A 263 -12.58 9.40 -9.48
C GLY A 263 -11.93 9.78 -8.15
N ASN A 264 -11.33 8.81 -7.47
CA ASN A 264 -10.70 8.99 -6.16
C ASN A 264 -9.18 9.13 -6.29
N PHE A 265 -8.68 10.35 -6.31
CA PHE A 265 -7.24 10.66 -6.27
C PHE A 265 -6.96 11.63 -5.11
N PRO A 266 -6.49 11.15 -3.94
CA PRO A 266 -6.27 12.00 -2.76
C PRO A 266 -5.17 13.04 -2.98
N GLU A 267 -5.34 14.25 -2.43
CA GLU A 267 -4.40 15.38 -2.58
C GLU A 267 -2.97 15.04 -2.14
N TYR A 268 -2.81 14.28 -1.05
CA TYR A 268 -1.49 13.89 -0.55
C TYR A 268 -0.72 12.94 -1.52
N ASN A 269 -1.38 12.42 -2.54
CA ASN A 269 -0.79 11.59 -3.60
C ASN A 269 -0.51 12.40 -4.88
N TYR A 270 -0.78 13.70 -4.92
CA TYR A 270 -0.53 14.49 -6.13
C TYR A 270 0.95 14.44 -6.53
N PRO A 271 1.26 14.01 -7.76
CA PRO A 271 2.63 13.90 -8.23
C PRO A 271 3.29 15.26 -8.46
N THR A 272 2.49 16.29 -8.76
CA THR A 272 2.91 17.68 -8.90
C THR A 272 1.84 18.62 -8.35
N ASP A 273 2.08 19.93 -8.44
CA ASP A 273 1.15 20.94 -7.94
C ASP A 273 -0.16 20.89 -8.72
N PHE A 274 -1.28 20.98 -8.01
CA PHE A 274 -2.61 21.03 -8.63
C PHE A 274 -2.73 22.25 -9.54
N ASN A 275 -2.25 23.40 -9.06
CA ASN A 275 -2.15 24.63 -9.83
C ASN A 275 -0.67 24.89 -10.16
N LEU A 276 -0.22 24.38 -11.30
CA LEU A 276 1.15 24.53 -11.76
C LEU A 276 1.35 25.88 -12.43
N THR A 277 2.07 26.80 -11.77
CA THR A 277 2.36 28.14 -12.29
C THR A 277 3.75 28.18 -12.90
N LEU A 278 3.83 28.56 -14.18
CA LEU A 278 5.05 28.54 -14.97
C LEU A 278 5.23 29.89 -15.73
N LYS A 279 6.47 30.18 -16.09
CA LYS A 279 6.85 31.31 -16.94
C LYS A 279 7.89 30.87 -17.97
N THR A 280 7.97 31.55 -19.09
CA THR A 280 9.12 31.40 -19.99
C THR A 280 10.41 31.74 -19.26
N GLY A 281 11.43 30.93 -19.44
CA GLY A 281 12.71 30.97 -18.70
C GLY A 281 12.70 30.17 -17.39
N ALA A 282 11.55 29.59 -16.98
CA ALA A 282 11.50 28.81 -15.75
C ALA A 282 12.25 27.46 -15.89
N GLN A 283 13.07 27.15 -14.87
CA GLN A 283 13.71 25.84 -14.75
C GLN A 283 12.70 24.85 -14.18
N VAL A 284 12.53 23.74 -14.88
CA VAL A 284 11.61 22.67 -14.53
C VAL A 284 12.32 21.32 -14.50
N MET A 285 11.74 20.39 -13.81
CA MET A 285 12.16 18.99 -13.79
C MET A 285 10.99 18.12 -14.23
N PHE A 286 11.29 17.17 -15.11
CA PHE A 286 10.33 16.12 -15.45
C PHE A 286 10.18 15.14 -14.30
N ILE A 287 8.95 14.79 -13.99
CA ILE A 287 8.61 13.87 -12.88
C ILE A 287 8.10 12.51 -13.38
N ARG A 288 8.29 12.24 -14.66
CA ARG A 288 7.94 10.98 -15.33
C ARG A 288 8.93 10.69 -16.46
N ASN A 289 8.98 9.42 -16.89
CA ASN A 289 9.70 9.06 -18.12
C ASN A 289 8.76 9.22 -19.32
N ASP A 290 9.26 9.81 -20.39
CA ASP A 290 8.56 9.88 -21.68
C ASP A 290 8.60 8.53 -22.41
N ASN A 291 7.50 8.14 -23.02
CA ASN A 291 7.41 6.91 -23.80
C ASN A 291 8.28 6.96 -25.06
N ASN A 292 8.54 8.15 -25.61
CA ASN A 292 9.38 8.38 -26.78
C ASN A 292 10.85 8.61 -26.44
N GLY A 293 11.20 8.62 -25.14
CA GLY A 293 12.57 8.77 -24.67
C GLY A 293 13.13 10.20 -24.73
N ARG A 294 12.32 11.21 -24.98
CA ARG A 294 12.73 12.64 -25.02
C ARG A 294 13.18 13.14 -23.64
N TYR A 295 12.56 12.63 -22.55
CA TYR A 295 12.92 12.96 -21.18
C TYR A 295 12.74 11.75 -20.23
N TYR A 296 13.36 11.86 -19.08
CA TYR A 296 13.25 10.86 -17.99
C TYR A 296 12.98 11.57 -16.66
N ASN A 297 12.49 10.85 -15.70
CA ASN A 297 12.22 11.37 -14.36
C ASN A 297 13.50 11.90 -13.70
N GLY A 298 13.49 13.18 -13.35
CA GLY A 298 14.64 13.91 -12.83
C GLY A 298 15.40 14.72 -13.88
N ARG A 299 15.08 14.61 -15.18
CA ARG A 299 15.71 15.45 -16.21
C ARG A 299 15.30 16.91 -16.01
N ILE A 300 16.28 17.80 -16.00
CA ILE A 300 16.08 19.24 -15.93
C ILE A 300 15.84 19.80 -17.35
N GLY A 301 15.01 20.82 -17.45
CA GLY A 301 14.78 21.58 -18.67
C GLY A 301 14.43 23.02 -18.38
N HIS A 302 14.46 23.88 -19.40
CA HIS A 302 14.06 25.28 -19.34
C HIS A 302 12.89 25.54 -20.26
N ILE A 303 11.89 26.22 -19.76
CA ILE A 303 10.73 26.62 -20.55
C ILE A 303 11.14 27.69 -21.52
N THR A 304 11.13 27.38 -22.80
CA THR A 304 11.45 28.29 -23.90
C THR A 304 10.22 29.12 -24.33
N HIS A 305 9.07 28.45 -24.34
CA HIS A 305 7.79 29.06 -24.64
C HIS A 305 6.67 28.46 -23.77
N VAL A 306 5.76 29.32 -23.30
CA VAL A 306 4.55 28.91 -22.59
C VAL A 306 3.42 29.87 -22.90
N ASP A 307 2.26 29.35 -23.24
CA ASP A 307 1.01 30.07 -23.39
C ASP A 307 -0.12 29.33 -22.62
N ASN A 308 -1.39 29.60 -22.91
CA ASN A 308 -2.52 28.97 -22.22
C ASN A 308 -2.73 27.52 -22.59
N GLU A 309 -2.13 27.01 -23.67
CA GLU A 309 -2.40 25.68 -24.24
C GLU A 309 -1.16 24.83 -24.35
N LYS A 310 0.03 25.42 -24.50
CA LYS A 310 1.26 24.72 -24.83
C LYS A 310 2.43 25.14 -23.98
N ILE A 311 3.30 24.18 -23.71
CA ILE A 311 4.57 24.33 -23.01
C ILE A 311 5.66 23.72 -23.87
N TYR A 312 6.69 24.49 -24.19
CA TYR A 312 7.89 24.03 -24.88
C TYR A 312 9.07 24.06 -23.91
N VAL A 313 9.85 22.99 -23.90
CA VAL A 313 11.02 22.85 -23.03
C VAL A 313 12.24 22.49 -23.86
N LEU A 314 13.36 23.13 -23.54
CA LEU A 314 14.68 22.79 -24.02
C LEU A 314 15.47 22.16 -22.88
N CYS A 315 15.99 20.95 -23.11
CA CYS A 315 16.85 20.28 -22.14
C CYS A 315 18.31 20.61 -22.40
N PRO A 316 19.16 20.77 -21.37
CA PRO A 316 20.59 20.97 -21.54
C PRO A 316 21.23 19.87 -22.39
N GLY A 317 22.05 20.30 -23.36
CA GLY A 317 22.72 19.41 -24.32
C GLY A 317 21.87 19.02 -25.54
N GLU A 318 20.65 19.52 -25.67
CA GLU A 318 19.81 19.39 -26.85
C GLU A 318 19.81 20.71 -27.63
N ASP A 319 19.70 20.59 -28.95
CA ASP A 319 19.63 21.75 -29.85
C ASP A 319 18.18 22.14 -30.18
N GLU A 320 17.23 21.26 -29.97
CA GLU A 320 15.81 21.45 -30.30
C GLU A 320 14.91 21.38 -29.03
N GLU A 321 14.01 22.35 -28.96
CA GLU A 321 12.93 22.34 -27.97
C GLU A 321 11.82 21.38 -28.41
N PHE A 322 11.06 20.85 -27.43
CA PHE A 322 9.91 20.00 -27.71
C PHE A 322 8.69 20.40 -26.88
N GLU A 323 7.53 20.17 -27.46
CA GLU A 323 6.24 20.36 -26.77
C GLU A 323 6.07 19.28 -25.70
N VAL A 324 5.73 19.72 -24.49
CA VAL A 324 5.41 18.84 -23.37
C VAL A 324 3.92 18.54 -23.38
N GLU A 325 3.59 17.27 -23.39
CA GLU A 325 2.20 16.83 -23.33
C GLU A 325 1.74 16.61 -21.88
N VAL A 326 0.44 16.75 -21.67
CA VAL A 326 -0.19 16.45 -20.38
C VAL A 326 -0.16 14.94 -20.15
N GLU A 327 0.23 14.53 -18.95
CA GLU A 327 0.32 13.12 -18.55
C GLU A 327 -0.77 12.78 -17.54
N THR A 328 -1.13 11.51 -17.52
CA THR A 328 -2.12 10.99 -16.60
C THR A 328 -1.47 10.04 -15.60
N TRP A 329 -1.62 10.32 -14.32
CA TRP A 329 -1.26 9.39 -13.24
C TRP A 329 -2.51 8.69 -12.74
N GLU A 330 -2.35 7.44 -12.41
CA GLU A 330 -3.41 6.58 -11.91
C GLU A 330 -3.23 6.33 -10.43
N ASN A 331 -4.26 6.58 -9.65
CA ASN A 331 -4.36 6.06 -8.31
C ASN A 331 -4.95 4.66 -8.39
N THR A 332 -4.12 3.66 -8.23
CA THR A 332 -4.51 2.26 -8.38
C THR A 332 -4.78 1.61 -7.04
N LYS A 333 -5.72 0.68 -7.04
CA LYS A 333 -5.98 -0.23 -5.93
C LYS A 333 -5.75 -1.64 -6.42
N TYR A 334 -5.10 -2.45 -5.61
CA TYR A 334 -4.99 -3.86 -5.93
C TYR A 334 -6.35 -4.54 -5.79
N THR A 335 -6.79 -5.16 -6.88
CA THR A 335 -7.99 -5.98 -6.96
C THR A 335 -7.63 -7.35 -7.49
N LEU A 336 -8.52 -8.30 -7.25
CA LEU A 336 -8.39 -9.62 -7.80
C LEU A 336 -9.25 -9.73 -9.06
N ASN A 337 -8.62 -9.99 -10.19
CA ASN A 337 -9.35 -10.30 -11.41
C ASN A 337 -10.04 -11.66 -11.25
N GLU A 338 -11.38 -11.67 -11.28
CA GLU A 338 -12.16 -12.91 -11.08
C GLU A 338 -11.96 -13.93 -12.21
N LYS A 339 -11.54 -13.51 -13.40
CA LYS A 339 -11.32 -14.38 -14.57
C LYS A 339 -9.92 -14.96 -14.61
N THR A 340 -8.90 -14.09 -14.46
CA THR A 340 -7.49 -14.50 -14.55
C THR A 340 -6.94 -14.99 -13.20
N LYS A 341 -7.69 -14.77 -12.11
CA LYS A 341 -7.28 -15.08 -10.72
C LYS A 341 -5.98 -14.39 -10.31
N GLN A 342 -5.56 -13.36 -11.03
CA GLN A 342 -4.37 -12.56 -10.73
C GLN A 342 -4.72 -11.30 -9.94
N ILE A 343 -3.77 -10.81 -9.15
CA ILE A 343 -3.87 -9.51 -8.52
C ILE A 343 -3.54 -8.47 -9.59
N GLU A 344 -4.50 -7.62 -9.92
CA GLU A 344 -4.37 -6.55 -10.88
C GLU A 344 -4.51 -5.19 -10.17
N ALA A 345 -3.88 -4.18 -10.74
CA ALA A 345 -4.07 -2.82 -10.28
C ALA A 345 -5.29 -2.22 -10.99
N GLU A 346 -6.35 -1.95 -10.24
CA GLU A 346 -7.55 -1.28 -10.73
C GLU A 346 -7.44 0.21 -10.48
N VAL A 347 -7.65 1.01 -11.51
CA VAL A 347 -7.63 2.47 -11.42
C VAL A 347 -8.84 2.96 -10.63
N GLN A 348 -8.61 3.63 -9.50
CA GLN A 348 -9.63 4.23 -8.64
C GLN A 348 -9.88 5.69 -8.98
N GLY A 349 -8.89 6.36 -9.54
CA GLY A 349 -8.96 7.73 -9.99
C GLY A 349 -7.72 8.12 -10.75
N THR A 350 -7.82 9.22 -11.48
CA THR A 350 -6.73 9.75 -12.28
C THR A 350 -6.45 11.21 -11.91
N PHE A 351 -5.19 11.59 -12.07
CA PHE A 351 -4.70 12.96 -11.96
C PHE A 351 -4.01 13.30 -13.28
N ARG A 352 -4.47 14.32 -13.95
CA ARG A 352 -3.97 14.74 -15.24
C ARG A 352 -3.36 16.14 -15.14
N GLN A 353 -2.07 16.25 -15.48
CA GLN A 353 -1.31 17.50 -15.41
C GLN A 353 -0.06 17.37 -16.30
N TYR A 354 0.59 18.48 -16.60
CA TYR A 354 1.92 18.46 -17.19
C TYR A 354 2.91 17.76 -16.25
N PRO A 355 3.80 16.87 -16.77
CA PRO A 355 4.75 16.11 -15.96
C PRO A 355 5.94 16.96 -15.51
N LEU A 356 5.67 18.16 -15.05
CA LEU A 356 6.64 19.18 -14.71
C LEU A 356 6.50 19.66 -13.26
N ARG A 357 7.61 20.07 -12.68
CA ARG A 357 7.70 20.76 -11.40
C ARG A 357 8.78 21.83 -11.49
N LEU A 358 8.59 22.98 -10.82
CA LEU A 358 9.67 23.94 -10.65
C LEU A 358 10.86 23.28 -9.96
N ALA A 359 12.05 23.49 -10.47
CA ALA A 359 13.23 22.73 -10.09
C ALA A 359 14.52 23.52 -10.01
N TRP A 360 14.47 24.76 -9.60
CA TRP A 360 15.71 25.44 -9.12
C TRP A 360 16.16 24.85 -7.79
N ALA A 361 15.20 24.44 -6.94
CA ALA A 361 15.49 23.73 -5.70
C ALA A 361 14.49 22.61 -5.42
N ILE A 362 14.98 21.50 -4.85
CA ILE A 362 14.17 20.42 -4.28
C ILE A 362 14.77 19.96 -2.94
N THR A 363 14.00 19.22 -2.14
CA THR A 363 14.58 18.66 -0.93
C THR A 363 15.38 17.38 -1.20
N ILE A 364 16.37 17.11 -0.34
CA ILE A 364 17.16 15.86 -0.37
C ILE A 364 16.24 14.63 -0.37
N HIS A 365 15.17 14.64 0.42
CA HIS A 365 14.18 13.55 0.44
C HIS A 365 13.48 13.34 -0.92
N LYS A 366 13.05 14.42 -1.55
CA LYS A 366 12.39 14.36 -2.88
C LYS A 366 13.37 14.01 -4.01
N SER A 367 14.68 14.21 -3.80
CA SER A 367 15.72 13.82 -4.75
C SER A 367 16.05 12.32 -4.72
N GLN A 368 15.52 11.57 -3.76
CA GLN A 368 15.78 10.14 -3.64
C GLN A 368 15.35 9.39 -4.91
N GLY A 369 16.19 8.48 -5.40
CA GLY A 369 15.98 7.81 -6.68
C GLY A 369 16.38 8.60 -7.92
N LEU A 370 16.48 9.94 -7.86
CA LEU A 370 16.87 10.79 -8.97
C LEU A 370 18.40 10.86 -9.16
N THR A 371 18.83 11.35 -10.32
CA THR A 371 20.25 11.54 -10.66
C THR A 371 20.39 12.83 -11.46
N PHE A 372 21.38 13.66 -11.11
CA PHE A 372 21.64 14.95 -11.74
C PHE A 372 23.06 15.00 -12.28
N GLU A 373 23.25 15.72 -13.37
CA GLU A 373 24.57 16.03 -13.89
C GLU A 373 25.24 17.08 -12.99
N HIS A 374 24.47 18.12 -12.57
CA HIS A 374 24.95 19.21 -11.76
C HIS A 374 24.04 19.45 -10.57
N ALA A 375 24.63 19.64 -9.38
CA ALA A 375 23.88 19.90 -8.15
C ALA A 375 24.58 20.92 -7.24
N ILE A 376 23.78 21.80 -6.64
CA ILE A 376 24.22 22.69 -5.56
C ILE A 376 23.72 22.09 -4.24
N ILE A 377 24.62 21.68 -3.37
CA ILE A 377 24.27 21.04 -2.11
C ILE A 377 24.27 22.09 -0.98
N ASP A 378 23.11 22.26 -0.34
CA ASP A 378 22.96 23.05 0.87
C ASP A 378 22.61 22.11 2.04
N ALA A 379 23.64 21.56 2.65
CA ALA A 379 23.55 20.55 3.69
C ALA A 379 23.95 21.06 5.09
N GLN A 380 24.14 22.39 5.28
CA GLN A 380 24.52 22.95 6.57
C GLN A 380 23.49 22.65 7.67
N ALA A 381 22.21 22.60 7.32
CA ALA A 381 21.10 22.29 8.21
C ALA A 381 20.73 20.79 8.22
N SER A 382 21.67 19.88 7.89
CA SER A 382 21.44 18.45 7.98
C SER A 382 21.23 18.04 9.43
N PHE A 383 20.14 17.33 9.69
CA PHE A 383 19.70 16.97 11.05
C PHE A 383 19.54 15.46 11.24
N ALA A 384 19.62 14.66 10.17
CA ALA A 384 19.45 13.22 10.23
C ALA A 384 20.61 12.47 9.55
N SER A 385 20.86 11.27 10.04
CA SER A 385 21.83 10.35 9.45
C SER A 385 21.55 10.11 7.97
N GLY A 386 22.61 10.00 7.17
CA GLY A 386 22.54 9.69 5.74
C GLY A 386 22.16 10.85 4.81
N GLN A 387 21.67 12.01 5.31
CA GLN A 387 21.21 13.11 4.44
C GLN A 387 22.33 13.63 3.54
N VAL A 388 23.55 13.84 4.06
CA VAL A 388 24.70 14.30 3.29
C VAL A 388 25.07 13.28 2.20
N TYR A 389 25.16 12.01 2.56
CA TYR A 389 25.42 10.94 1.61
C TYR A 389 24.35 10.89 0.48
N VAL A 390 23.07 10.98 0.84
CA VAL A 390 22.00 10.99 -0.14
C VAL A 390 22.14 12.18 -1.08
N ALA A 391 22.39 13.39 -0.57
CA ALA A 391 22.54 14.59 -1.39
C ALA A 391 23.72 14.46 -2.38
N LEU A 392 24.91 14.09 -1.89
CA LEU A 392 26.10 13.94 -2.71
C LEU A 392 25.94 12.83 -3.75
N SER A 393 25.35 11.71 -3.37
CA SER A 393 25.13 10.57 -4.28
C SER A 393 24.11 10.83 -5.39
N ARG A 394 23.42 11.97 -5.39
CA ARG A 394 22.55 12.39 -6.50
C ARG A 394 23.33 12.85 -7.71
N CYS A 395 24.55 13.38 -7.52
CA CYS A 395 25.39 13.84 -8.59
C CYS A 395 26.16 12.67 -9.25
N LYS A 396 26.39 12.73 -10.55
CA LYS A 396 27.14 11.70 -11.28
C LYS A 396 28.63 11.81 -11.03
N THR A 397 29.17 13.03 -10.96
CA THR A 397 30.60 13.32 -10.80
C THR A 397 30.85 14.35 -9.72
N LEU A 398 32.09 14.40 -9.21
CA LEU A 398 32.48 15.43 -8.24
C LEU A 398 32.54 16.83 -8.87
N GLU A 399 32.89 16.94 -10.16
CA GLU A 399 32.97 18.21 -10.89
C GLU A 399 31.61 18.88 -11.06
N GLY A 400 30.54 18.09 -11.20
CA GLY A 400 29.17 18.59 -11.29
C GLY A 400 28.60 19.10 -9.98
N LEU A 401 29.36 18.94 -8.87
CA LEU A 401 28.88 19.27 -7.53
C LEU A 401 29.44 20.63 -7.08
N VAL A 402 28.56 21.46 -6.50
CA VAL A 402 28.90 22.70 -5.80
C VAL A 402 28.33 22.67 -4.41
N LEU A 403 29.12 23.04 -3.40
CA LEU A 403 28.66 23.17 -2.02
C LEU A 403 28.30 24.62 -1.73
N ALA A 404 27.05 24.86 -1.34
CA ALA A 404 26.59 26.20 -0.90
C ALA A 404 27.07 26.50 0.54
N SER A 405 27.37 25.48 1.30
CA SER A 405 27.94 25.55 2.65
C SER A 405 29.02 24.47 2.84
N PRO A 406 30.08 24.72 3.62
CA PRO A 406 31.11 23.73 3.84
C PRO A 406 30.54 22.54 4.63
N ILE A 407 30.99 21.34 4.28
CA ILE A 407 30.62 20.12 5.01
C ILE A 407 31.71 19.84 6.05
N GLY A 408 31.31 19.86 7.34
CA GLY A 408 32.16 19.48 8.46
C GLY A 408 31.85 18.07 8.96
N ASN A 409 32.70 17.54 9.82
CA ASN A 409 32.50 16.22 10.45
C ASN A 409 31.15 16.10 11.17
N THR A 410 30.65 17.18 11.76
CA THR A 410 29.34 17.20 12.46
C THR A 410 28.13 17.08 11.56
N ALA A 411 28.28 17.38 10.26
CA ALA A 411 27.19 17.22 9.28
C ALA A 411 27.08 15.77 8.81
N ILE A 412 28.15 14.98 8.95
CA ILE A 412 28.16 13.54 8.59
C ILE A 412 27.72 12.74 9.80
N ILE A 413 26.40 12.63 9.94
CA ILE A 413 25.79 11.93 11.07
C ILE A 413 25.66 10.45 10.71
N ASN A 414 26.29 9.59 11.50
CA ASN A 414 26.14 8.14 11.42
C ASN A 414 25.52 7.59 12.70
N ASP A 415 24.72 6.55 12.57
CA ASP A 415 24.09 5.86 13.69
C ASP A 415 24.85 4.56 13.98
N ASN A 416 25.45 4.45 15.14
CA ASN A 416 26.22 3.27 15.56
C ASN A 416 25.35 2.00 15.52
N ARG A 417 24.05 2.10 15.84
CA ARG A 417 23.11 0.96 15.78
C ARG A 417 23.02 0.39 14.37
N VAL A 418 23.04 1.27 13.34
CA VAL A 418 23.03 0.87 11.95
C VAL A 418 24.35 0.17 11.58
N SER A 419 25.48 0.72 12.03
CA SER A 419 26.81 0.15 11.74
C SER A 419 26.98 -1.24 12.37
N GLU A 420 26.57 -1.40 13.63
CA GLU A 420 26.58 -2.69 14.33
C GLU A 420 25.67 -3.71 13.64
N TYR A 421 24.45 -3.30 13.27
CA TYR A 421 23.51 -4.15 12.55
C TYR A 421 24.07 -4.63 11.20
N ILE A 422 24.65 -3.70 10.39
CA ILE A 422 25.23 -4.04 9.09
C ILE A 422 26.41 -5.03 9.26
N SER A 423 27.31 -4.78 10.20
CA SER A 423 28.44 -5.67 10.46
C SER A 423 27.98 -7.09 10.78
N HIS A 424 27.03 -7.23 11.68
CA HIS A 424 26.45 -8.53 12.03
C HIS A 424 25.78 -9.21 10.83
N GLN A 425 25.02 -8.45 10.03
CA GLN A 425 24.33 -8.99 8.86
C GLN A 425 25.30 -9.44 7.75
N THR A 426 26.43 -8.77 7.58
CA THR A 426 27.44 -9.15 6.60
C THR A 426 28.07 -10.50 6.94
N GLU A 427 28.38 -10.76 8.21
CA GLU A 427 28.92 -12.05 8.67
C GLU A 427 27.92 -13.21 8.49
N GLU A 428 26.63 -12.97 8.72
CA GLU A 428 25.58 -13.96 8.56
C GLU A 428 25.18 -14.21 7.10
N ALA A 429 25.36 -13.22 6.21
CA ALA A 429 25.01 -13.29 4.80
C ALA A 429 25.77 -14.39 4.05
N GLU A 430 27.09 -14.49 4.26
CA GLU A 430 27.93 -15.51 3.60
C GLU A 430 27.49 -16.92 3.99
N LYS A 431 27.18 -17.14 5.25
CA LYS A 431 26.66 -18.43 5.76
C LYS A 431 25.32 -18.77 5.13
N SER A 432 24.40 -17.79 5.07
CA SER A 432 23.06 -17.98 4.50
C SER A 432 23.11 -18.27 3.00
N ILE A 433 23.97 -17.56 2.26
CA ILE A 433 24.15 -17.79 0.81
C ILE A 433 24.74 -19.20 0.57
N SER A 434 25.69 -19.63 1.38
CA SER A 434 26.26 -20.98 1.29
C SER A 434 25.21 -22.06 1.58
N ALA A 435 24.24 -21.77 2.44
CA ALA A 435 23.15 -22.69 2.79
C ALA A 435 22.01 -22.71 1.74
N LEU A 436 22.02 -21.84 0.72
CA LEU A 436 20.94 -21.73 -0.27
C LEU A 436 20.48 -23.07 -0.88
N PRO A 437 21.37 -24.01 -1.29
CA PRO A 437 20.93 -25.31 -1.80
C PRO A 437 20.09 -26.09 -0.77
N ALA A 438 20.55 -26.12 0.47
CA ALA A 438 19.83 -26.80 1.57
C ALA A 438 18.49 -26.11 1.89
N LEU A 439 18.44 -24.78 1.86
CA LEU A 439 17.22 -24.01 2.09
C LEU A 439 16.17 -24.21 0.97
N LYS A 440 16.58 -24.39 -0.29
CA LYS A 440 15.68 -24.78 -1.38
C LYS A 440 15.03 -26.13 -1.13
N GLU A 441 15.81 -27.10 -0.72
CA GLU A 441 15.31 -28.44 -0.40
C GLU A 441 14.40 -28.43 0.83
N GLU A 442 14.77 -27.68 1.85
CA GLU A 442 13.91 -27.52 3.04
C GLU A 442 12.58 -26.86 2.69
N TYR A 443 12.59 -25.87 1.81
CA TYR A 443 11.35 -25.23 1.33
C TYR A 443 10.48 -26.20 0.54
N HIS A 444 11.07 -26.98 -0.36
CA HIS A 444 10.38 -28.05 -1.09
C HIS A 444 9.72 -29.03 -0.09
N ARG A 445 10.46 -29.46 0.92
CA ARG A 445 9.98 -30.34 1.99
C ARG A 445 8.82 -29.73 2.78
N GLN A 446 8.93 -28.45 3.14
CA GLN A 446 7.89 -27.73 3.87
C GLN A 446 6.58 -27.62 3.06
N LEU A 447 6.66 -27.33 1.76
CA LEU A 447 5.49 -27.27 0.89
C LEU A 447 4.81 -28.65 0.74
N LEU A 448 5.59 -29.74 0.70
CA LEU A 448 5.05 -31.12 0.69
C LEU A 448 4.33 -31.44 2.02
N ILE A 449 4.89 -31.03 3.15
CA ILE A 449 4.23 -31.19 4.46
C ILE A 449 2.94 -30.37 4.52
N GLU A 450 2.97 -29.13 4.01
CA GLU A 450 1.80 -28.25 3.95
C GLU A 450 0.70 -28.82 3.05
N LEU A 451 1.03 -29.44 1.91
CA LEU A 451 0.08 -30.11 1.03
C LEU A 451 -0.79 -31.11 1.81
N PHE A 452 -0.19 -31.90 2.69
CA PHE A 452 -0.86 -32.94 3.46
C PHE A 452 -1.19 -32.52 4.91
N ASN A 453 -1.22 -31.21 5.20
CA ASN A 453 -1.68 -30.70 6.49
C ASN A 453 -3.18 -30.34 6.45
N PHE A 454 -3.97 -30.92 7.36
CA PHE A 454 -5.42 -30.72 7.46
C PHE A 454 -5.86 -30.13 8.80
N ASN A 455 -4.93 -29.64 9.61
CA ASN A 455 -5.24 -29.12 10.95
C ASN A 455 -6.17 -27.91 10.91
N GLU A 456 -6.10 -27.08 9.85
CA GLU A 456 -7.00 -25.95 9.67
C GLU A 456 -8.45 -26.38 9.49
N ILE A 457 -8.71 -27.43 8.70
CA ILE A 457 -10.06 -28.01 8.54
C ILE A 457 -10.57 -28.52 9.91
N LYS A 458 -9.72 -29.22 10.67
CA LYS A 458 -10.07 -29.70 12.03
C LYS A 458 -10.44 -28.54 12.96
N THR A 459 -9.70 -27.45 12.90
CA THR A 459 -9.94 -26.26 13.71
C THR A 459 -11.30 -25.63 13.39
N TYR A 460 -11.60 -25.43 12.12
CA TYR A 460 -12.88 -24.82 11.71
C TYR A 460 -14.07 -25.77 11.90
N GLU A 461 -13.90 -27.06 11.68
CA GLU A 461 -14.94 -28.05 11.97
C GLU A 461 -15.25 -28.09 13.48
N THR A 462 -14.23 -28.08 14.32
CA THR A 462 -14.40 -28.03 15.79
C THR A 462 -15.10 -26.74 16.21
N ALA A 463 -14.76 -25.61 15.60
CA ALA A 463 -15.41 -24.33 15.88
C ALA A 463 -16.90 -24.33 15.46
N LEU A 464 -17.22 -24.86 14.29
CA LEU A 464 -18.60 -24.99 13.81
C LEU A 464 -19.41 -25.95 14.70
N PHE A 465 -18.86 -27.12 15.04
CA PHE A 465 -19.51 -28.08 15.93
C PHE A 465 -19.83 -27.48 17.29
N ARG A 466 -18.94 -26.65 17.86
CA ARG A 466 -19.21 -25.91 19.10
C ARG A 466 -20.39 -24.96 18.96
N VAL A 467 -20.48 -24.21 17.85
CA VAL A 467 -21.60 -23.30 17.57
C VAL A 467 -22.91 -24.08 17.39
N LEU A 468 -22.86 -25.24 16.70
CA LEU A 468 -24.03 -26.10 16.49
C LEU A 468 -24.55 -26.65 17.82
N THR A 469 -23.68 -27.11 18.69
CA THR A 469 -24.08 -27.63 20.02
C THR A 469 -24.61 -26.54 20.95
N GLU A 470 -24.10 -25.29 20.87
CA GLU A 470 -24.52 -24.17 21.71
C GLU A 470 -25.86 -23.56 21.25
N PHE A 471 -26.05 -23.32 19.96
CA PHE A 471 -27.19 -22.56 19.43
C PHE A 471 -28.19 -23.38 18.61
N PHE A 472 -27.81 -24.59 18.16
CA PHE A 472 -28.59 -25.43 17.24
C PHE A 472 -28.79 -26.85 17.80
N PHE A 473 -28.82 -26.99 19.11
CA PHE A 473 -28.95 -28.28 19.80
C PHE A 473 -30.19 -29.09 19.38
N LYS A 474 -31.23 -28.43 18.87
CA LYS A 474 -32.45 -29.08 18.36
C LYS A 474 -32.22 -29.88 17.07
N PHE A 475 -31.16 -29.60 16.33
CA PHE A 475 -30.81 -30.31 15.09
C PHE A 475 -29.92 -31.53 15.39
N THR A 476 -30.47 -32.49 16.13
CA THR A 476 -29.73 -33.67 16.66
C THR A 476 -29.01 -34.44 15.56
N LYS A 477 -29.63 -34.63 14.37
CA LYS A 477 -29.03 -35.32 13.22
C LYS A 477 -27.80 -34.58 12.67
N ILE A 478 -27.86 -33.27 12.58
CA ILE A 478 -26.73 -32.45 12.12
C ILE A 478 -25.59 -32.50 13.14
N ASN A 479 -25.90 -32.34 14.43
CA ASN A 479 -24.91 -32.46 15.49
C ASN A 479 -24.24 -33.85 15.49
N ALA A 480 -24.99 -34.95 15.25
CA ALA A 480 -24.44 -36.30 15.15
C ALA A 480 -23.50 -36.43 13.92
N LEU A 481 -23.86 -35.82 12.74
CA LEU A 481 -23.04 -35.86 11.55
C LEU A 481 -21.69 -35.13 11.79
N HIS A 482 -21.71 -33.96 12.40
CA HIS A 482 -20.47 -33.20 12.69
C HIS A 482 -19.59 -33.95 13.72
N LYS A 483 -20.20 -34.62 14.70
CA LYS A 483 -19.47 -35.46 15.66
C LYS A 483 -18.78 -36.64 14.96
N MET A 484 -19.49 -37.30 14.03
CA MET A 484 -18.91 -38.39 13.21
C MET A 484 -17.78 -37.84 12.32
N ALA A 485 -18.01 -36.71 11.63
CA ALA A 485 -17.01 -36.07 10.78
C ALA A 485 -15.72 -35.76 11.53
N LEU A 486 -15.79 -35.26 12.78
CA LEU A 486 -14.61 -35.02 13.59
C LEU A 486 -13.86 -36.35 13.94
N THR A 487 -14.59 -37.42 14.19
CA THR A 487 -13.99 -38.73 14.47
C THR A 487 -13.31 -39.31 13.22
N ASP A 488 -13.98 -39.24 12.09
CA ASP A 488 -13.47 -39.71 10.78
C ASP A 488 -12.30 -38.88 10.32
N LEU A 489 -12.39 -37.54 10.46
CA LEU A 489 -11.30 -36.62 10.17
C LEU A 489 -10.03 -36.99 11.00
N GLU A 490 -10.19 -37.25 12.27
CA GLU A 490 -9.06 -37.64 13.14
C GLU A 490 -8.43 -38.95 12.70
N SER A 491 -9.24 -39.98 12.51
CA SER A 491 -8.73 -41.35 12.29
C SER A 491 -8.28 -41.61 10.86
N ARG A 492 -9.02 -41.07 9.85
CA ARG A 492 -8.78 -41.36 8.42
C ARG A 492 -7.88 -40.33 7.76
N ILE A 493 -7.87 -39.08 8.26
CA ILE A 493 -7.12 -37.98 7.61
C ILE A 493 -5.94 -37.56 8.48
N ILE A 494 -6.16 -37.06 9.72
CA ILE A 494 -5.09 -36.46 10.53
C ILE A 494 -4.02 -37.50 10.89
N GLN A 495 -4.39 -38.70 11.34
CA GLN A 495 -3.41 -39.73 11.67
C GLN A 495 -2.60 -40.20 10.45
N VAL A 496 -3.21 -40.23 9.26
CA VAL A 496 -2.52 -40.55 8.00
C VAL A 496 -1.60 -39.40 7.57
N SER A 497 -2.08 -38.17 7.70
CA SER A 497 -1.28 -36.97 7.48
C SER A 497 -0.01 -36.90 8.32
N MET A 498 -0.12 -37.27 9.63
CA MET A 498 1.04 -37.34 10.51
C MET A 498 2.06 -38.40 10.05
N LYS A 499 1.60 -39.51 9.48
CA LYS A 499 2.51 -40.53 8.90
C LYS A 499 3.23 -39.99 7.66
N TRP A 500 2.53 -39.22 6.83
CA TRP A 500 3.12 -38.51 5.68
C TRP A 500 4.17 -37.49 6.12
N GLU A 501 3.86 -36.64 7.10
CA GLU A 501 4.81 -35.69 7.67
C GLU A 501 6.08 -36.37 8.18
N ASN A 502 5.92 -37.45 8.97
CA ASN A 502 7.05 -38.22 9.48
C ASN A 502 7.86 -38.92 8.38
N LEU A 503 7.22 -39.36 7.30
CA LEU A 503 7.90 -39.95 6.15
C LEU A 503 8.74 -38.87 5.46
N ILE A 504 8.13 -37.73 5.09
CA ILE A 504 8.78 -36.61 4.38
C ILE A 504 9.97 -36.08 5.19
N LYS A 505 9.83 -35.94 6.51
CA LYS A 505 10.92 -35.48 7.39
C LYS A 505 12.13 -36.42 7.43
N LYS A 506 11.95 -37.71 7.19
CA LYS A 506 13.01 -38.73 7.23
C LYS A 506 13.67 -38.99 5.85
N MET A 507 13.05 -38.56 4.77
CA MET A 507 13.58 -38.80 3.43
C MET A 507 14.80 -37.92 3.12
N THR A 508 15.75 -38.49 2.37
CA THR A 508 16.87 -37.70 1.82
C THR A 508 16.39 -36.81 0.66
N THR A 509 17.20 -35.86 0.28
CA THR A 509 16.92 -34.98 -0.87
C THR A 509 16.70 -35.78 -2.15
N GLU A 510 17.56 -36.78 -2.42
CA GLU A 510 17.47 -37.63 -3.60
C GLU A 510 16.12 -38.37 -3.64
N GLN A 511 15.72 -38.95 -2.51
CA GLN A 511 14.45 -39.68 -2.40
C GLN A 511 13.22 -38.79 -2.65
N LEU A 512 13.27 -37.50 -2.28
CA LEU A 512 12.18 -36.56 -2.53
C LEU A 512 11.95 -36.27 -4.02
N HIS A 513 12.99 -36.45 -4.84
CA HIS A 513 12.95 -36.18 -6.29
C HIS A 513 12.77 -37.42 -7.17
N GLU A 514 12.76 -38.62 -6.56
CA GLU A 514 12.50 -39.89 -7.26
C GLU A 514 11.10 -39.94 -7.90
N GLU A 515 11.01 -40.50 -9.10
CA GLU A 515 9.73 -40.65 -9.81
C GLU A 515 8.70 -41.47 -9.01
N ASP A 516 9.17 -42.53 -8.32
CA ASP A 516 8.33 -43.35 -7.48
C ASP A 516 7.68 -42.54 -6.33
N PHE A 517 8.42 -41.56 -5.79
CA PHE A 517 7.89 -40.69 -4.75
C PHE A 517 6.89 -39.66 -5.32
N LYS A 518 7.16 -39.12 -6.51
CA LYS A 518 6.21 -38.22 -7.21
C LYS A 518 4.88 -38.92 -7.49
N GLU A 519 4.92 -40.18 -7.96
CA GLU A 519 3.73 -40.99 -8.13
C GLU A 519 3.02 -41.28 -6.79
N ARG A 520 3.79 -41.48 -5.74
CA ARG A 520 3.24 -41.69 -4.39
C ARG A 520 2.54 -40.42 -3.87
N ILE A 521 3.04 -39.22 -4.18
CA ILE A 521 2.38 -37.94 -3.86
C ILE A 521 1.02 -37.88 -4.57
N LYS A 522 0.93 -38.20 -5.85
CA LYS A 522 -0.36 -38.24 -6.60
C LYS A 522 -1.36 -39.20 -5.98
N LYS A 523 -0.91 -40.40 -5.61
CA LYS A 523 -1.75 -41.40 -4.91
C LYS A 523 -2.18 -40.92 -3.52
N GLY A 524 -1.31 -40.23 -2.80
CA GLY A 524 -1.62 -39.60 -1.51
C GLY A 524 -2.68 -38.49 -1.68
N ALA A 525 -2.52 -37.64 -2.69
CA ALA A 525 -3.49 -36.58 -3.01
C ALA A 525 -4.87 -37.18 -3.33
N LEU A 526 -4.92 -38.23 -4.15
CA LEU A 526 -6.15 -38.98 -4.46
C LEU A 526 -6.82 -39.55 -3.20
N TYR A 527 -6.04 -40.16 -2.32
CA TYR A 527 -6.55 -40.70 -1.06
C TYR A 527 -7.21 -39.61 -0.21
N PHE A 528 -6.49 -38.52 0.07
CA PHE A 528 -7.02 -37.44 0.90
C PHE A 528 -8.19 -36.69 0.23
N HIS A 529 -8.16 -36.51 -1.08
CA HIS A 529 -9.27 -35.94 -1.84
C HIS A 529 -10.55 -36.79 -1.67
N SER A 530 -10.44 -38.12 -1.83
CA SER A 530 -11.57 -39.03 -1.70
C SER A 530 -12.13 -39.04 -0.28
N GLU A 531 -11.27 -39.10 0.74
CA GLU A 531 -11.66 -39.08 2.15
C GLU A 531 -12.36 -37.75 2.54
N LEU A 532 -11.80 -36.61 2.09
CA LEU A 532 -12.41 -35.30 2.33
C LEU A 532 -13.79 -35.19 1.67
N THR A 533 -13.92 -35.70 0.44
CA THR A 533 -15.19 -35.69 -0.28
C THR A 533 -16.26 -36.52 0.46
N GLU A 534 -15.90 -37.72 0.88
CA GLU A 534 -16.81 -38.60 1.61
C GLU A 534 -17.29 -37.99 2.94
N ILE A 535 -16.37 -37.40 3.71
CA ILE A 535 -16.69 -36.83 5.02
C ILE A 535 -17.47 -35.54 4.91
N PHE A 536 -17.05 -34.61 4.05
CA PHE A 536 -17.50 -33.22 4.10
C PHE A 536 -18.54 -32.84 3.06
N SER A 537 -18.54 -33.43 1.85
CA SER A 537 -19.38 -32.95 0.74
C SER A 537 -20.87 -32.90 1.11
N ARG A 538 -21.45 -34.03 1.48
CA ARG A 538 -22.86 -34.13 1.86
C ARG A 538 -23.17 -33.40 3.17
N MET A 539 -22.26 -33.44 4.14
CA MET A 539 -22.43 -32.80 5.43
C MET A 539 -22.55 -31.28 5.29
N ILE A 540 -21.68 -30.65 4.49
CA ILE A 540 -21.70 -29.20 4.24
C ILE A 540 -23.03 -28.78 3.58
N GLU A 541 -23.54 -29.56 2.62
CA GLU A 541 -24.82 -29.27 1.99
C GLU A 541 -26.00 -29.34 2.97
N LEU A 542 -26.07 -30.37 3.78
CA LEU A 542 -27.12 -30.55 4.80
C LEU A 542 -27.04 -29.44 5.88
N THR A 543 -25.83 -29.07 6.28
CA THR A 543 -25.61 -28.06 7.33
C THR A 543 -26.06 -26.68 6.87
N LYS A 544 -26.01 -26.38 5.58
CA LYS A 544 -26.46 -25.09 5.02
C LYS A 544 -27.93 -24.78 5.31
N GLU A 545 -28.78 -25.80 5.51
CA GLU A 545 -30.23 -25.65 5.70
C GLU A 545 -30.63 -25.33 7.14
N VAL A 546 -29.67 -25.36 8.06
CA VAL A 546 -29.91 -25.12 9.49
C VAL A 546 -30.19 -23.63 9.72
N GLN A 547 -31.29 -23.34 10.44
CA GLN A 547 -31.74 -21.96 10.73
C GLN A 547 -32.08 -21.77 12.20
N THR A 548 -31.89 -20.56 12.70
CA THR A 548 -32.26 -20.16 14.06
C THR A 548 -32.77 -18.73 14.08
N ASN A 549 -33.70 -18.45 14.99
CA ASN A 549 -34.19 -17.11 15.27
C ASN A 549 -33.24 -16.30 16.17
N ASN A 550 -32.23 -16.93 16.74
CA ASN A 550 -31.20 -16.26 17.55
C ASN A 550 -30.20 -15.53 16.64
N LYS A 551 -30.26 -14.20 16.61
CA LYS A 551 -29.38 -13.37 15.76
C LYS A 551 -27.89 -13.58 16.04
N ILE A 552 -27.50 -13.79 17.29
CA ILE A 552 -26.11 -14.04 17.68
C ILE A 552 -25.66 -15.42 17.18
N GLY A 553 -26.49 -16.45 17.43
CA GLY A 553 -26.24 -17.79 16.94
C GLY A 553 -26.17 -17.87 15.42
N ALA A 554 -27.07 -17.21 14.71
CA ALA A 554 -27.05 -17.13 13.25
C ALA A 554 -25.76 -16.49 12.71
N LYS A 555 -25.31 -15.36 13.28
CA LYS A 555 -24.06 -14.69 12.85
C LYS A 555 -22.82 -15.54 13.14
N ARG A 556 -22.76 -16.21 14.31
CA ARG A 556 -21.66 -17.14 14.65
C ARG A 556 -21.63 -18.34 13.71
N PHE A 557 -22.80 -18.90 13.42
CA PHE A 557 -22.96 -19.99 12.49
C PHE A 557 -22.51 -19.63 11.08
N ASP A 558 -23.01 -18.50 10.52
CA ASP A 558 -22.63 -18.04 9.18
C ASP A 558 -21.11 -17.87 9.03
N ASN A 559 -20.45 -17.34 10.06
CA ASN A 559 -19.00 -17.19 10.07
C ASN A 559 -18.30 -18.54 10.09
N ALA A 560 -18.63 -19.41 11.07
CA ALA A 560 -17.97 -20.71 11.25
C ALA A 560 -18.22 -21.64 10.04
N TYR A 561 -19.44 -21.67 9.54
CA TYR A 561 -19.80 -22.44 8.35
C TYR A 561 -19.07 -21.96 7.09
N THR A 562 -18.94 -20.63 6.92
CA THR A 562 -18.24 -20.06 5.78
C THR A 562 -16.75 -20.39 5.82
N GLU A 563 -16.10 -20.27 6.97
CA GLU A 563 -14.67 -20.59 7.11
C GLU A 563 -14.41 -22.08 6.85
N LEU A 564 -15.20 -22.99 7.44
CA LEU A 564 -15.07 -24.42 7.17
C LEU A 564 -15.26 -24.75 5.70
N LYS A 565 -16.35 -24.24 5.10
CA LYS A 565 -16.66 -24.53 3.69
C LYS A 565 -15.56 -24.03 2.76
N GLN A 566 -15.04 -22.82 2.99
CA GLN A 566 -13.97 -22.25 2.16
C GLN A 566 -12.68 -23.04 2.30
N THR A 567 -12.30 -23.42 3.53
CA THR A 567 -11.09 -24.20 3.79
C THR A 567 -11.18 -25.60 3.19
N TYR A 568 -12.34 -26.27 3.32
CA TYR A 568 -12.59 -27.56 2.69
C TYR A 568 -12.47 -27.47 1.16
N LEU A 569 -13.16 -26.53 0.52
CA LEU A 569 -13.13 -26.37 -0.95
C LEU A 569 -11.72 -26.06 -1.45
N ALA A 570 -11.01 -25.14 -0.78
CA ALA A 570 -9.65 -24.81 -1.16
C ALA A 570 -8.70 -26.03 -1.07
N LYS A 571 -8.83 -26.84 -0.03
CA LYS A 571 -7.99 -28.03 0.12
C LYS A 571 -8.38 -29.13 -0.88
N HIS A 572 -9.66 -29.28 -1.15
CA HIS A 572 -10.20 -30.22 -2.12
C HIS A 572 -9.68 -29.90 -3.54
N ASP A 573 -9.86 -28.65 -4.00
CA ASP A 573 -9.42 -28.20 -5.32
C ASP A 573 -7.89 -28.27 -5.48
N LEU A 574 -7.13 -27.93 -4.41
CA LEU A 574 -5.68 -28.06 -4.41
C LEU A 574 -5.25 -29.52 -4.61
N LEU A 575 -5.86 -30.47 -3.90
CA LEU A 575 -5.53 -31.88 -4.04
C LEU A 575 -5.88 -32.40 -5.44
N GLU A 576 -7.02 -31.97 -6.01
CA GLU A 576 -7.44 -32.31 -7.37
C GLU A 576 -6.38 -31.86 -8.39
N SER A 577 -5.92 -30.62 -8.31
CA SER A 577 -4.85 -30.11 -9.20
C SER A 577 -3.54 -30.91 -9.07
N ILE A 578 -3.16 -31.31 -7.85
CA ILE A 578 -1.95 -32.11 -7.66
C ILE A 578 -2.09 -33.56 -8.16
N MET A 579 -3.30 -34.12 -8.15
CA MET A 579 -3.57 -35.42 -8.77
C MET A 579 -3.35 -35.37 -10.28
N GLU A 580 -3.76 -34.29 -10.93
CA GLU A 580 -3.65 -34.10 -12.38
C GLU A 580 -2.24 -33.75 -12.79
N ASP A 581 -1.72 -32.64 -12.29
CA ASP A 581 -0.47 -32.01 -12.75
C ASP A 581 0.79 -32.50 -12.03
N GLY A 582 0.62 -33.14 -10.88
CA GLY A 582 1.75 -33.52 -10.00
C GLY A 582 2.21 -32.35 -9.13
N PHE A 583 3.22 -32.65 -8.29
CA PHE A 583 3.79 -31.67 -7.38
C PHE A 583 5.10 -31.11 -7.90
N SER A 584 5.16 -29.79 -8.00
CA SER A 584 6.38 -28.96 -8.06
C SER A 584 6.12 -27.69 -7.24
N ILE A 585 7.14 -26.94 -6.87
CA ILE A 585 6.96 -25.68 -6.12
C ILE A 585 6.02 -24.74 -6.89
N THR A 586 6.26 -24.55 -8.19
CA THR A 586 5.45 -23.68 -9.05
C THR A 586 4.02 -24.18 -9.17
N THR A 587 3.82 -25.45 -9.50
CA THR A 587 2.49 -26.06 -9.63
C THR A 587 1.71 -25.92 -8.32
N TYR A 588 2.36 -26.24 -7.19
CA TYR A 588 1.73 -26.15 -5.89
C TYR A 588 1.30 -24.72 -5.54
N LEU A 589 2.18 -23.73 -5.71
CA LEU A 589 1.86 -22.32 -5.39
C LEU A 589 0.71 -21.79 -6.27
N THR A 590 0.73 -22.11 -7.57
CA THR A 590 -0.33 -21.71 -8.49
C THR A 590 -1.66 -22.39 -8.12
N ALA A 591 -1.67 -23.70 -7.95
CA ALA A 591 -2.85 -24.47 -7.58
C ALA A 591 -3.44 -24.02 -6.24
N LYS A 592 -2.59 -23.76 -5.22
CA LYS A 592 -3.01 -23.24 -3.91
C LYS A 592 -3.70 -21.90 -4.03
N GLN A 593 -3.15 -20.99 -4.82
CA GLN A 593 -3.72 -19.66 -5.06
C GLN A 593 -5.09 -19.76 -5.74
N GLU A 594 -5.20 -20.56 -6.79
CA GLU A 594 -6.45 -20.77 -7.52
C GLU A 594 -7.52 -21.42 -6.65
N ALA A 595 -7.17 -22.46 -5.91
CA ALA A 595 -8.07 -23.15 -4.99
C ALA A 595 -8.65 -22.22 -3.92
N ILE A 596 -7.81 -21.37 -3.28
CA ILE A 596 -8.27 -20.38 -2.31
C ILE A 596 -9.25 -19.39 -2.96
N LEU A 597 -8.95 -18.93 -4.18
CA LEU A 597 -9.80 -17.96 -4.87
C LEU A 597 -11.14 -18.57 -5.30
N ASN A 598 -11.14 -19.80 -5.79
CA ASN A 598 -12.34 -20.51 -6.15
C ASN A 598 -13.26 -20.73 -4.94
N SER A 599 -12.70 -21.17 -3.82
CA SER A 599 -13.43 -21.40 -2.58
C SER A 599 -14.17 -20.15 -2.07
N ILE A 600 -13.59 -18.96 -2.27
CA ILE A 600 -14.19 -17.69 -1.86
C ILE A 600 -15.25 -17.21 -2.86
N SER A 601 -15.11 -17.49 -4.17
CA SER A 601 -16.05 -17.06 -5.21
C SER A 601 -17.37 -17.85 -5.20
N ASP A 602 -17.34 -19.13 -4.86
CA ASP A 602 -18.53 -19.99 -4.79
C ASP A 602 -19.59 -19.49 -3.77
N GLY A 603 -19.17 -18.74 -2.75
CA GLY A 603 -20.09 -18.04 -1.81
C GLY A 603 -20.74 -16.76 -2.35
N THR A 604 -20.19 -16.15 -3.41
CA THR A 604 -20.66 -14.86 -3.95
C THR A 604 -21.60 -15.03 -5.15
N GLU A 605 -21.44 -16.06 -5.96
CA GLU A 605 -22.33 -16.32 -7.10
C GLU A 605 -23.76 -16.65 -6.67
N ARG A 606 -23.96 -17.37 -5.57
CA ARG A 606 -25.31 -17.66 -5.05
C ARG A 606 -26.05 -16.43 -4.52
N LYS A 607 -25.33 -15.44 -3.93
CA LYS A 607 -25.94 -14.16 -3.56
C LYS A 607 -26.23 -13.27 -4.79
N ARG A 608 -25.45 -13.40 -5.87
CA ARG A 608 -25.74 -12.72 -7.16
C ARG A 608 -26.88 -13.41 -7.92
N ARG A 609 -26.99 -14.75 -7.92
CA ARG A 609 -28.13 -15.46 -8.52
C ARG A 609 -29.44 -15.17 -7.79
N LYS A 610 -29.50 -15.22 -6.45
CA LYS A 610 -30.70 -14.77 -5.71
C LYS A 610 -31.03 -13.29 -5.95
N ARG A 611 -30.04 -12.42 -6.11
CA ARG A 611 -30.25 -11.01 -6.50
C ARG A 611 -30.60 -10.86 -7.99
N LYS A 612 -30.24 -11.79 -8.87
CA LYS A 612 -30.65 -11.78 -10.28
C LYS A 612 -32.03 -12.37 -10.50
N GLU A 613 -32.40 -13.45 -9.82
CA GLU A 613 -33.76 -14.01 -9.86
C GLU A 613 -34.81 -13.06 -9.28
N ASP A 614 -34.46 -12.25 -8.26
CA ASP A 614 -35.30 -11.13 -7.79
C ASP A 614 -35.22 -9.87 -8.69
N LYS A 615 -34.26 -9.79 -9.67
CA LYS A 615 -34.14 -8.65 -10.58
C LYS A 615 -34.88 -8.83 -11.91
N ASP A 616 -35.32 -10.04 -12.28
CA ASP A 616 -36.04 -10.30 -13.51
C ASP A 616 -37.59 -10.15 -13.40
N LYS A 617 -38.07 -9.73 -12.22
CA LYS A 617 -39.37 -9.08 -12.12
C LYS A 617 -39.20 -7.60 -12.50
N PRO A 618 -40.05 -7.05 -13.40
CA PRO A 618 -39.95 -5.64 -13.79
C PRO A 618 -40.04 -4.77 -12.56
N LYS A 619 -38.90 -4.21 -12.12
CA LYS A 619 -38.84 -3.23 -11.04
C LYS A 619 -39.34 -1.91 -11.62
N GLU A 620 -40.53 -1.47 -11.20
CA GLU A 620 -40.80 -0.04 -11.16
C GLU A 620 -39.62 0.69 -10.58
N LYS A 621 -39.11 1.72 -11.26
CA LYS A 621 -38.02 2.58 -10.79
C LYS A 621 -38.40 3.06 -9.39
N LYS A 622 -37.74 2.58 -8.35
CA LYS A 622 -37.91 3.11 -7.00
C LYS A 622 -37.45 4.56 -7.03
N ILE A 623 -38.40 5.47 -7.01
CA ILE A 623 -38.20 6.91 -6.83
C ILE A 623 -37.33 7.13 -5.58
N SER A 624 -36.28 7.93 -5.66
CA SER A 624 -35.41 8.22 -4.51
C SER A 624 -36.22 8.84 -3.37
N THR A 625 -35.76 8.68 -2.12
CA THR A 625 -36.45 9.27 -0.96
C THR A 625 -36.57 10.79 -1.04
N SER A 626 -35.59 11.46 -1.61
CA SER A 626 -35.60 12.91 -1.86
C SER A 626 -36.61 13.28 -2.94
N GLU A 627 -36.68 12.49 -4.02
CA GLU A 627 -37.62 12.69 -5.12
C GLU A 627 -39.08 12.41 -4.70
N GLN A 628 -39.31 11.44 -3.82
CA GLN A 628 -40.62 11.22 -3.22
C GLN A 628 -41.06 12.43 -2.37
N THR A 629 -40.15 13.01 -1.57
CA THR A 629 -40.40 14.24 -0.83
C THR A 629 -40.77 15.41 -1.75
N TYR A 630 -39.97 15.57 -2.82
CA TYR A 630 -40.18 16.63 -3.80
C TYR A 630 -41.52 16.51 -4.52
N ASN A 631 -41.90 15.30 -4.94
CA ASN A 631 -43.18 15.03 -5.59
C ASN A 631 -44.38 15.35 -4.67
N LEU A 632 -44.28 14.97 -3.38
CA LEU A 632 -45.30 15.31 -2.40
C LEU A 632 -45.34 16.85 -2.16
N PHE A 633 -44.22 17.52 -2.14
CA PHE A 633 -44.14 18.96 -2.01
C PHE A 633 -44.77 19.68 -3.21
N LYS A 634 -44.54 19.19 -4.42
CA LYS A 634 -45.19 19.67 -5.65
C LYS A 634 -46.72 19.52 -5.69
N THR A 635 -47.28 18.59 -4.91
CA THR A 635 -48.74 18.46 -4.76
C THR A 635 -49.34 19.47 -3.79
N GLY A 636 -48.53 20.43 -3.28
CA GLY A 636 -48.97 21.50 -2.40
C GLY A 636 -48.99 21.17 -0.91
N LYS A 637 -48.41 20.00 -0.51
CA LYS A 637 -48.31 19.61 0.90
C LYS A 637 -47.18 20.37 1.60
N SER A 638 -47.46 20.80 2.84
CA SER A 638 -46.44 21.45 3.67
C SER A 638 -45.38 20.48 4.18
N VAL A 639 -44.23 21.03 4.62
CA VAL A 639 -43.12 20.23 5.22
C VAL A 639 -43.64 19.39 6.41
N GLU A 640 -44.56 19.90 7.19
CA GLU A 640 -45.16 19.21 8.35
C GLU A 640 -46.05 18.03 7.92
N GLU A 641 -46.90 18.24 6.93
CA GLU A 641 -47.77 17.18 6.40
C GLU A 641 -46.98 16.05 5.77
N ILE A 642 -45.93 16.39 5.01
CA ILE A 642 -45.04 15.41 4.40
C ILE A 642 -44.25 14.63 5.46
N ALA A 643 -43.78 15.32 6.50
CA ALA A 643 -43.08 14.69 7.63
C ALA A 643 -43.96 13.65 8.32
N LYS A 644 -45.24 14.04 8.59
CA LYS A 644 -46.23 13.16 9.22
C LYS A 644 -46.60 11.97 8.34
N GLU A 645 -46.85 12.20 7.06
CA GLU A 645 -47.22 11.14 6.09
C GLU A 645 -46.13 10.12 5.87
N ARG A 646 -44.88 10.59 5.84
CA ARG A 646 -43.70 9.74 5.62
C ARG A 646 -43.06 9.18 6.89
N GLY A 647 -43.55 9.54 8.07
CA GLY A 647 -42.96 9.13 9.33
C GLY A 647 -41.54 9.64 9.56
N LEU A 648 -41.20 10.82 8.99
CA LEU A 648 -39.89 11.44 9.06
C LEU A 648 -39.94 12.74 9.85
N THR A 649 -38.79 13.25 10.31
CA THR A 649 -38.73 14.55 10.98
C THR A 649 -38.80 15.70 9.95
N GLN A 650 -39.33 16.85 10.34
CA GLN A 650 -39.36 18.06 9.49
C GLN A 650 -37.94 18.41 8.95
N GLY A 651 -36.91 18.29 9.80
CA GLY A 651 -35.55 18.54 9.42
C GLY A 651 -35.01 17.56 8.34
N THR A 652 -35.51 16.32 8.32
CA THR A 652 -35.20 15.35 7.27
C THR A 652 -35.85 15.74 5.94
N ILE A 653 -37.11 16.17 5.99
CA ILE A 653 -37.85 16.64 4.82
C ILE A 653 -37.19 17.90 4.23
N GLN A 654 -36.87 18.89 5.09
CA GLN A 654 -36.11 20.07 4.67
C GLN A 654 -34.76 19.69 4.01
N GLY A 655 -34.04 18.71 4.62
CA GLY A 655 -32.78 18.18 4.05
C GLY A 655 -32.94 17.55 2.67
N HIS A 656 -34.06 16.87 2.40
CA HIS A 656 -34.37 16.29 1.09
C HIS A 656 -34.67 17.37 0.03
N LEU A 657 -35.17 18.52 0.44
CA LEU A 657 -35.52 19.63 -0.49
C LEU A 657 -34.33 20.56 -0.80
N VAL A 658 -33.22 20.50 -0.06
CA VAL A 658 -32.05 21.37 -0.25
C VAL A 658 -31.56 21.38 -1.70
N SER A 659 -31.40 20.20 -2.30
CA SER A 659 -30.90 20.09 -3.68
C SER A 659 -31.82 20.75 -4.71
N TYR A 660 -33.13 20.68 -4.48
CA TYR A 660 -34.14 21.27 -5.35
C TYR A 660 -34.23 22.80 -5.17
N ILE A 661 -33.91 23.29 -3.94
CA ILE A 661 -33.80 24.74 -3.69
C ILE A 661 -32.55 25.30 -4.37
N LEU A 662 -31.41 24.60 -4.27
CA LEU A 662 -30.17 25.01 -4.89
C LEU A 662 -30.23 25.00 -6.43
N ASN A 663 -30.98 24.06 -7.01
CA ASN A 663 -31.23 23.97 -8.44
C ASN A 663 -32.26 24.98 -8.96
N GLY A 664 -32.95 25.72 -8.06
CA GLY A 664 -33.99 26.66 -8.44
C GLY A 664 -35.37 26.06 -8.71
N ASP A 665 -35.56 24.75 -8.43
CA ASP A 665 -36.84 24.04 -8.63
C ASP A 665 -37.90 24.41 -7.58
N ILE A 666 -37.45 24.88 -6.42
CA ILE A 666 -38.28 25.34 -5.27
C ILE A 666 -37.67 26.65 -4.74
N LYS A 667 -38.51 27.62 -4.38
CA LYS A 667 -38.02 28.82 -3.72
C LYS A 667 -37.87 28.55 -2.22
N LEU A 668 -36.87 29.16 -1.59
CA LEU A 668 -36.60 28.99 -0.15
C LEU A 668 -37.79 29.44 0.71
N GLU A 669 -38.50 30.47 0.27
CA GLU A 669 -39.67 31.03 0.89
C GLU A 669 -40.90 30.08 0.91
N GLU A 670 -40.87 29.05 0.03
CA GLU A 670 -41.92 28.01 0.02
C GLU A 670 -41.68 26.94 1.09
N VAL A 671 -40.47 26.83 1.63
CA VAL A 671 -40.07 25.82 2.62
C VAL A 671 -39.97 26.38 4.03
N ILE A 672 -39.61 27.66 4.17
CA ILE A 672 -39.46 28.38 5.44
C ILE A 672 -40.12 29.77 5.29
N ASP A 673 -40.79 30.22 6.36
CA ASP A 673 -41.39 31.57 6.46
C ASP A 673 -40.35 32.67 6.18
N GLU A 674 -40.72 33.61 5.32
CA GLU A 674 -39.85 34.71 4.88
C GLU A 674 -39.34 35.56 6.06
N LYS A 675 -40.15 35.73 7.12
CA LYS A 675 -39.70 36.43 8.33
C LYS A 675 -38.57 35.71 9.04
N LYS A 676 -38.64 34.37 9.12
CA LYS A 676 -37.57 33.55 9.69
C LYS A 676 -36.32 33.61 8.86
N ILE A 677 -36.45 33.56 7.53
CA ILE A 677 -35.34 33.71 6.59
C ILE A 677 -34.59 35.02 6.82
N ASN A 678 -35.33 36.12 6.89
CA ASN A 678 -34.75 37.45 7.08
C ASN A 678 -34.05 37.62 8.44
N ILE A 679 -34.59 37.04 9.48
CA ILE A 679 -34.00 37.07 10.83
C ILE A 679 -32.68 36.27 10.80
N ILE A 680 -32.70 35.05 10.29
CA ILE A 680 -31.51 34.16 10.25
C ILE A 680 -30.42 34.77 9.39
N LYS A 681 -30.75 35.30 8.20
CA LYS A 681 -29.78 35.96 7.31
C LYS A 681 -29.11 37.17 7.97
N ARG A 682 -29.83 37.97 8.73
CA ARG A 682 -29.25 39.09 9.50
C ARG A 682 -28.29 38.59 10.59
N LYS A 683 -28.63 37.50 11.29
CA LYS A 683 -27.80 36.94 12.36
C LYS A 683 -26.56 36.28 11.80
N ILE A 684 -26.66 35.55 10.68
CA ILE A 684 -25.50 35.00 9.95
C ILE A 684 -24.54 36.10 9.52
N LYS A 685 -25.07 37.22 9.00
CA LYS A 685 -24.21 38.38 8.62
C LYS A 685 -23.53 39.05 9.82
N ALA A 686 -24.13 39.01 11.00
CA ALA A 686 -23.58 39.61 12.22
C ALA A 686 -22.51 38.73 12.88
N VAL A 687 -22.61 37.41 12.80
CA VAL A 687 -21.76 36.44 13.51
C VAL A 687 -20.71 35.80 12.60
N GLY A 688 -21.00 35.75 11.29
CA GLY A 688 -20.19 35.00 10.30
C GLY A 688 -20.54 33.51 10.22
N THR A 689 -20.30 32.89 9.10
CA THR A 689 -20.58 31.45 8.86
C THR A 689 -19.56 30.53 9.51
N GLU A 690 -18.36 31.02 9.84
CA GLU A 690 -17.26 30.25 10.42
C GLU A 690 -17.44 29.93 11.90
N SER A 691 -18.30 30.69 12.60
CA SER A 691 -18.54 30.53 14.06
C SER A 691 -19.46 29.35 14.43
N GLY A 692 -19.96 28.59 13.44
CA GLY A 692 -20.88 27.47 13.66
C GLY A 692 -22.34 27.92 13.94
N MET A 693 -23.24 26.97 14.19
CA MET A 693 -24.68 27.24 14.34
C MET A 693 -25.11 27.72 15.75
N ASN A 694 -24.35 27.39 16.80
CA ASN A 694 -24.72 27.69 18.17
C ASN A 694 -24.82 29.21 18.46
N PRO A 695 -23.83 30.06 18.11
CA PRO A 695 -23.91 31.49 18.32
C PRO A 695 -25.05 32.15 17.54
N ILE A 696 -25.37 31.61 16.36
CA ILE A 696 -26.47 32.10 15.53
C ILE A 696 -27.81 31.76 16.21
N LYS A 697 -27.94 30.52 16.74
CA LYS A 697 -29.17 30.08 17.41
C LYS A 697 -29.47 30.86 18.68
N GLU A 698 -28.44 31.18 19.47
CA GLU A 698 -28.58 31.98 20.70
C GLU A 698 -29.11 33.40 20.43
N LEU A 699 -28.86 33.95 19.26
CA LEU A 699 -29.31 35.26 18.83
C LEU A 699 -30.66 35.24 18.10
N CYS A 700 -31.24 34.06 17.88
CA CYS A 700 -32.51 33.86 17.20
C CYS A 700 -33.66 33.63 18.21
N PRO A 701 -34.90 34.04 17.88
CA PRO A 701 -36.11 33.68 18.63
C PRO A 701 -36.24 32.16 18.82
N SER A 702 -36.97 31.76 19.86
CA SER A 702 -37.13 30.35 20.26
C SER A 702 -37.79 29.46 19.20
N ASP A 703 -38.64 30.03 18.35
CA ASP A 703 -39.36 29.38 17.25
C ASP A 703 -38.53 29.09 16.01
N ILE A 704 -37.27 29.57 15.93
CA ILE A 704 -36.31 29.26 14.87
C ILE A 704 -35.50 28.04 15.31
N THR A 705 -35.58 26.97 14.54
CA THR A 705 -34.89 25.70 14.82
C THR A 705 -33.47 25.65 14.26
N TYR A 706 -32.63 24.74 14.78
CA TYR A 706 -31.32 24.46 14.20
C TYR A 706 -31.38 23.99 12.73
N ASN A 707 -32.49 23.34 12.36
CA ASN A 707 -32.71 22.88 10.99
C ASN A 707 -32.97 24.05 10.04
N ASP A 708 -33.70 25.07 10.49
CA ASP A 708 -33.95 26.29 9.73
C ASP A 708 -32.62 27.05 9.47
N ILE A 709 -31.79 27.16 10.52
CA ILE A 709 -30.48 27.80 10.42
C ILE A 709 -29.59 27.01 9.45
N ARG A 710 -29.55 25.68 9.54
CA ARG A 710 -28.77 24.79 8.70
C ARG A 710 -29.20 24.89 7.23
N LEU A 711 -30.49 24.92 6.96
CA LEU A 711 -31.03 25.04 5.61
C LEU A 711 -30.60 26.37 4.98
N ILE A 712 -30.75 27.49 5.71
CA ILE A 712 -30.38 28.82 5.20
C ILE A 712 -28.87 28.95 5.02
N MET A 713 -28.05 28.42 5.96
CA MET A 713 -26.59 28.41 5.78
C MET A 713 -26.17 27.66 4.50
N LYS A 714 -26.77 26.48 4.24
CA LYS A 714 -26.47 25.70 3.02
C LYS A 714 -26.87 26.44 1.73
N THR A 715 -27.93 27.25 1.76
CA THR A 715 -28.37 28.01 0.59
C THR A 715 -27.68 29.38 0.43
N MET A 716 -26.85 29.79 1.40
CA MET A 716 -26.06 31.04 1.32
C MET A 716 -24.59 30.82 0.93
N VAL A 717 -24.10 29.57 0.92
CA VAL A 717 -22.70 29.23 0.59
C VAL A 717 -22.49 29.06 -0.92
N THR A 718 -23.56 29.19 -1.70
CA THR A 718 -23.51 29.29 -3.15
C THR A 718 -23.77 30.74 -3.52
#